data_a2a13f7da60e371db3581062a6edb132
#
_entry.id   a2a13f7da60e371db3581062a6edb132
#
_cell.length_a   1.000
_cell.length_b   1.000
_cell.length_c   1.000
_cell.angle_alpha   90.00
_cell.angle_beta   90.00
_cell.angle_gamma   90.00
#
_symmetry.space_group_name_H-M   'P 1'
#
loop_
_entity.id
_entity.type
_entity.pdbx_description
1 polymer ?
#
loop_
_entity_poly.entity_id
_entity_poly.type
_entity_poly.pdbx_seq_one_letter_code
_entity_poly.pdbx_strand_id
1 'polypeptide(L)'
;MSNVFEIETRALPVLALRGLNIFPGMLLNFDVERPISVAALNSAMDTDQEIFLVTQKDVTTDLPDEGDLYKVGVVCRIRQLIRQPGSKLCKVMVEGLQRGRIVQITATSPHFVGEIQLLPDKREHSDSARRDALMRTCIGMFDEYVQLAGNMPPEMLLSIVVSRDPGYVADYISHNLRIDYREKQQLLEQLHPLKRLEMLVKTLSHEIEVMTIEQEINDATNEQMNRNQREYFLREQMKVIQQELGEDDSFDDIGEYRKKIRALKLSPEIEEKFLKEVSHLAKQPFGSTEATVIRGYLDTCLELPWNTKTEETDDIELARKMLDEDHFGLEKVKERVIEYLAVRKLAPKATGSLLCLVGPPGTGKTSIAMSIARATNRNLVRISLGGVHDEAEIRGHRKTYVGSMPGRIIGGIKQAKSSNPLMVLDEIDKLGSDYRGDPSAALLEALDPEQNKTFRDNFLEVPYDLSDVFFITTANTTSTIPRALLDRMEIIELSSYTDMEKLSIAKNYLLPKQRKKHGLKAAQLKISDDAIREIISLYTRESGVRGLERQIGTICRKTAVAIARGERKSLSLRAGMLKPYLGAEKFKPESRRNTDEVGLVRGLAWTSVGGEVLDVEVAVLDGSGKIELTGNLGNVMKESCQAAVTFIRSRAKALGIDEQFYKNKDIHIHFPEGAVPKDGPSAGITVCTAIASALTGRPVRRDIAMTGEISLRGRVLPIGGLKEKTMAALRNGVNTVIVPADNEPDLDEIDPTVKSALNFVLADKVDKVLDIALLPKADEPKVEAKAPRAAKKPRSDIRQ
;
A
#
# COMPACT_ATOMS: atom_id res chain seq x y z
N MET A 1 30.54 55.47 -23.10
CA MET A 1 30.91 55.64 -21.67
C MET A 1 30.07 54.76 -20.88
N SER A 2 30.63 53.64 -20.41
CA SER A 2 29.96 52.67 -19.55
C SER A 2 29.82 53.27 -18.14
N ASN A 3 28.62 53.61 -17.73
CA ASN A 3 28.30 53.93 -16.35
C ASN A 3 28.58 52.70 -15.51
N VAL A 4 29.73 52.69 -14.84
CA VAL A 4 29.97 51.81 -13.70
C VAL A 4 29.10 52.32 -12.58
N PHE A 5 27.96 51.64 -12.32
CA PHE A 5 27.23 51.86 -11.08
C PHE A 5 28.12 51.33 -9.96
N GLU A 6 28.61 52.22 -9.08
CA GLU A 6 29.19 51.83 -7.81
C GLU A 6 28.13 50.96 -7.07
N ILE A 7 28.47 49.69 -6.86
CA ILE A 7 27.60 48.74 -6.14
C ILE A 7 27.77 49.08 -4.67
N GLU A 8 26.80 49.78 -4.09
CA GLU A 8 26.83 50.14 -2.69
C GLU A 8 26.52 48.88 -1.83
N THR A 9 27.50 48.50 -0.99
CA THR A 9 27.37 47.36 -0.05
C THR A 9 27.39 47.91 1.37
N ARG A 10 26.49 47.48 2.21
CA ARG A 10 26.38 47.89 3.62
C ARG A 10 26.36 46.67 4.54
N ALA A 11 27.02 46.77 5.69
CA ALA A 11 26.92 45.76 6.74
C ALA A 11 25.71 46.10 7.64
N LEU A 12 24.71 45.25 7.65
CA LEU A 12 23.45 45.47 8.39
C LEU A 12 23.08 44.25 9.26
N PRO A 13 22.42 44.48 10.41
CA PRO A 13 21.77 43.42 11.12
C PRO A 13 20.68 42.77 10.24
N VAL A 14 20.62 41.42 10.22
CA VAL A 14 19.70 40.68 9.42
C VAL A 14 18.63 40.00 10.32
N LEU A 15 17.36 40.14 9.97
CA LEU A 15 16.29 39.53 10.69
C LEU A 15 15.46 38.64 9.71
N ALA A 16 15.30 37.36 10.09
CA ALA A 16 14.55 36.39 9.35
C ALA A 16 13.03 36.50 9.64
N LEU A 17 12.24 36.79 8.61
CA LEU A 17 10.78 36.83 8.66
C LEU A 17 10.18 35.43 8.40
N ARG A 18 9.16 35.07 9.18
CA ARG A 18 8.46 33.79 9.04
C ARG A 18 7.14 33.99 8.27
N GLY A 19 7.10 33.57 7.01
CA GLY A 19 5.88 33.65 6.19
C GLY A 19 5.41 35.07 5.85
N LEU A 20 6.28 36.06 6.02
CA LEU A 20 6.01 37.47 5.75
C LEU A 20 7.06 38.04 4.79
N ASN A 21 6.60 38.96 3.93
CA ASN A 21 7.47 39.72 3.04
C ASN A 21 7.18 41.22 3.20
N ILE A 22 8.17 42.03 3.03
CA ILE A 22 8.03 43.47 2.95
C ILE A 22 8.51 43.94 1.57
N PHE A 23 7.93 45.04 1.10
CA PHE A 23 8.32 45.67 -0.16
C PHE A 23 8.82 47.11 0.09
N PRO A 24 9.67 47.64 -0.79
CA PRO A 24 10.09 49.06 -0.70
C PRO A 24 8.92 50.06 -0.66
N GLY A 25 9.02 51.07 0.20
CA GLY A 25 7.97 52.07 0.37
C GLY A 25 6.78 51.62 1.20
N MET A 26 6.77 50.34 1.74
CA MET A 26 5.64 49.79 2.50
C MET A 26 5.96 49.71 3.99
N LEU A 27 4.87 49.77 4.79
CA LEU A 27 4.95 49.59 6.25
C LEU A 27 4.54 48.16 6.59
N LEU A 28 5.30 47.53 7.47
CA LEU A 28 5.00 46.19 7.99
C LEU A 28 5.01 46.21 9.52
N ASN A 29 3.95 45.67 10.12
CA ASN A 29 3.83 45.43 11.55
C ASN A 29 3.92 43.94 11.80
N PHE A 30 4.80 43.51 12.71
CA PHE A 30 4.95 42.10 13.08
C PHE A 30 5.46 41.95 14.49
N ASP A 31 5.25 40.75 15.02
CA ASP A 31 5.67 40.38 16.37
C ASP A 31 6.97 39.56 16.32
N VAL A 32 7.88 39.86 17.24
CA VAL A 32 9.21 39.22 17.35
C VAL A 32 9.40 38.65 18.74
N GLU A 33 9.66 37.34 18.80
CA GLU A 33 9.90 36.61 20.07
C GLU A 33 11.28 35.95 20.12
N ARG A 34 11.89 35.63 18.98
CA ARG A 34 13.14 34.91 18.90
C ARG A 34 14.28 35.75 19.46
N PRO A 35 15.11 35.21 20.39
CA PRO A 35 16.24 35.98 21.00
C PRO A 35 17.18 36.56 19.94
N ILE A 36 17.50 35.80 18.88
CA ILE A 36 18.40 36.25 17.81
C ILE A 36 17.80 37.45 17.03
N SER A 37 16.49 37.44 16.79
CA SER A 37 15.80 38.51 16.11
C SER A 37 15.66 39.74 16.99
N VAL A 38 15.42 39.57 18.29
CA VAL A 38 15.36 40.66 19.26
C VAL A 38 16.75 41.29 19.40
N ALA A 39 17.84 40.50 19.36
CA ALA A 39 19.19 40.99 19.37
C ALA A 39 19.52 41.83 18.12
N ALA A 40 19.07 41.38 16.93
CA ALA A 40 19.21 42.12 15.69
C ALA A 40 18.49 43.48 15.73
N LEU A 41 17.29 43.52 16.28
CA LEU A 41 16.52 44.76 16.44
C LEU A 41 17.23 45.73 17.41
N ASN A 42 17.76 45.24 18.52
CA ASN A 42 18.47 46.08 19.47
C ASN A 42 19.73 46.70 18.84
N SER A 43 20.51 45.88 18.12
CA SER A 43 21.69 46.35 17.41
C SER A 43 21.32 47.40 16.34
N ALA A 44 20.26 47.23 15.63
CA ALA A 44 19.79 48.21 14.66
C ALA A 44 19.33 49.50 15.33
N MET A 45 18.69 49.44 16.52
CA MET A 45 18.27 50.61 17.27
C MET A 45 19.45 51.41 17.89
N ASP A 46 20.54 50.74 18.18
CA ASP A 46 21.77 51.35 18.73
C ASP A 46 22.60 52.03 17.60
N THR A 47 22.25 51.85 16.34
CA THR A 47 22.93 52.40 15.14
C THR A 47 22.00 53.36 14.37
N ASP A 48 21.91 53.20 13.05
CA ASP A 48 21.11 54.04 12.14
C ASP A 48 19.64 53.70 12.05
N GLN A 49 19.16 52.77 12.89
CA GLN A 49 17.78 52.22 12.85
C GLN A 49 17.47 51.47 11.56
N GLU A 50 18.52 51.08 10.82
CA GLU A 50 18.36 50.30 9.59
C GLU A 50 18.62 48.81 9.87
N ILE A 51 17.74 47.97 9.32
CA ILE A 51 17.79 46.52 9.46
C ILE A 51 17.45 45.86 8.12
N PHE A 52 18.09 44.76 7.80
CA PHE A 52 17.76 43.99 6.62
C PHE A 52 16.77 42.90 6.97
N LEU A 53 15.59 42.94 6.36
CA LEU A 53 14.55 41.92 6.52
C LEU A 53 14.54 40.96 5.34
N VAL A 54 14.60 39.67 5.64
CA VAL A 54 14.58 38.61 4.62
C VAL A 54 13.69 37.45 5.07
N THR A 55 12.90 36.91 4.15
CA THR A 55 11.98 35.81 4.41
C THR A 55 12.76 34.50 4.51
N GLN A 56 12.40 33.62 5.44
CA GLN A 56 12.90 32.26 5.48
C GLN A 56 12.13 31.36 4.50
N LYS A 57 12.83 30.35 3.94
CA LYS A 57 12.27 29.45 2.93
C LYS A 57 11.23 28.49 3.50
N ASP A 58 11.47 28.01 4.72
CA ASP A 58 10.54 27.13 5.44
C ASP A 58 10.08 27.77 6.75
N VAL A 59 8.76 27.97 6.86
CA VAL A 59 8.13 28.58 8.04
C VAL A 59 8.18 27.68 9.28
N THR A 60 8.46 26.40 9.14
CA THR A 60 8.49 25.44 10.26
C THR A 60 9.82 25.47 11.02
N THR A 61 10.90 26.00 10.41
CA THR A 61 12.23 26.09 11.02
C THR A 61 12.27 27.16 12.11
N ASP A 62 12.50 26.73 13.36
CA ASP A 62 12.57 27.68 14.48
C ASP A 62 13.86 28.48 14.56
N LEU A 63 14.97 27.88 14.24
CA LEU A 63 16.28 28.50 14.20
C LEU A 63 16.85 28.35 12.79
N PRO A 64 16.53 29.29 11.88
CA PRO A 64 17.06 29.24 10.51
C PRO A 64 18.55 29.51 10.49
N ASP A 65 19.26 28.81 9.61
CA ASP A 65 20.63 29.10 9.23
C ASP A 65 20.70 29.97 7.95
N GLU A 66 21.91 30.29 7.47
CA GLU A 66 22.11 31.07 6.25
C GLU A 66 21.46 30.39 5.01
N GLY A 67 21.46 29.07 4.95
CA GLY A 67 20.88 28.28 3.85
C GLY A 67 19.36 28.36 3.79
N ASP A 68 18.73 28.59 4.95
CA ASP A 68 17.26 28.66 5.09
C ASP A 68 16.67 30.02 4.69
N LEU A 69 17.53 31.03 4.43
CA LEU A 69 17.08 32.35 4.05
C LEU A 69 17.02 32.52 2.53
N TYR A 70 16.09 33.34 2.06
CA TYR A 70 16.14 33.83 0.69
C TYR A 70 17.31 34.79 0.54
N LYS A 71 17.84 34.95 -0.68
CA LYS A 71 18.96 35.85 -0.91
C LYS A 71 18.56 37.29 -1.07
N VAL A 72 17.35 37.56 -1.49
CA VAL A 72 16.82 38.92 -1.72
C VAL A 72 15.83 39.26 -0.62
N GLY A 73 16.02 40.41 -0.02
CA GLY A 73 15.15 40.98 1.00
C GLY A 73 15.07 42.49 0.84
N VAL A 74 14.72 43.20 1.90
CA VAL A 74 14.58 44.66 1.90
C VAL A 74 15.33 45.27 3.09
N VAL A 75 16.09 46.32 2.82
CA VAL A 75 16.64 47.21 3.85
C VAL A 75 15.49 48.07 4.36
N CYS A 76 15.23 48.00 5.66
CA CYS A 76 14.11 48.65 6.31
C CYS A 76 14.61 49.59 7.41
N ARG A 77 13.81 50.64 7.69
CA ARG A 77 13.99 51.54 8.82
C ARG A 77 12.98 51.20 9.90
N ILE A 78 13.43 51.01 11.14
CA ILE A 78 12.56 50.79 12.28
C ILE A 78 11.86 52.11 12.62
N ARG A 79 10.55 52.17 12.51
CA ARG A 79 9.75 53.34 12.85
C ARG A 79 9.27 53.32 14.29
N GLN A 80 8.92 52.11 14.78
CA GLN A 80 8.44 51.96 16.15
C GLN A 80 8.80 50.57 16.69
N LEU A 81 9.23 50.55 17.94
CA LEU A 81 9.49 49.31 18.70
C LEU A 81 8.78 49.39 20.04
N ILE A 82 7.78 48.52 20.27
CA ILE A 82 7.01 48.48 21.50
C ILE A 82 7.33 47.17 22.23
N ARG A 83 7.81 47.28 23.48
CA ARG A 83 8.04 46.14 24.37
C ARG A 83 6.95 46.04 25.39
N GLN A 84 6.32 44.90 25.51
CA GLN A 84 5.36 44.63 26.56
C GLN A 84 6.06 44.31 27.89
N PRO A 85 5.79 45.02 28.97
CA PRO A 85 6.37 44.69 30.27
C PRO A 85 5.96 43.28 30.71
N GLY A 86 6.96 42.42 31.03
CA GLY A 86 6.76 41.03 31.45
C GLY A 86 6.58 40.02 30.33
N SER A 87 6.64 40.38 29.05
CA SER A 87 6.60 39.52 27.90
C SER A 87 7.92 39.57 27.12
N LYS A 88 8.26 38.41 26.48
CA LYS A 88 9.39 38.36 25.53
C LYS A 88 8.99 38.90 24.14
N LEU A 89 7.73 39.26 23.94
CA LEU A 89 7.18 39.73 22.69
C LEU A 89 7.54 41.20 22.44
N CYS A 90 8.15 41.49 21.28
CA CYS A 90 8.40 42.83 20.79
C CYS A 90 7.53 43.07 19.54
N LYS A 91 6.70 44.13 19.58
CA LYS A 91 5.98 44.60 18.39
C LYS A 91 6.82 45.61 17.65
N VAL A 92 7.03 45.39 16.37
CA VAL A 92 7.90 46.21 15.53
C VAL A 92 7.10 46.75 14.35
N MET A 93 7.27 48.02 14.08
CA MET A 93 6.82 48.63 12.84
C MET A 93 8.03 49.09 12.06
N VAL A 94 8.15 48.62 10.82
CA VAL A 94 9.25 48.96 9.91
C VAL A 94 8.72 49.53 8.62
N GLU A 95 9.54 50.39 7.99
CA GLU A 95 9.34 50.88 6.63
C GLU A 95 10.38 50.33 5.71
N GLY A 96 9.99 49.68 4.61
CA GLY A 96 10.88 49.22 3.59
C GLY A 96 11.51 50.37 2.81
N LEU A 97 12.84 50.42 2.72
CA LEU A 97 13.54 51.48 1.98
C LEU A 97 13.93 51.03 0.57
N GLN A 98 14.71 49.96 0.46
CA GLN A 98 15.24 49.50 -0.81
C GLN A 98 15.50 47.99 -0.77
N ARG A 99 15.42 47.36 -1.94
CA ARG A 99 15.81 45.93 -2.08
C ARG A 99 17.29 45.75 -1.85
N GLY A 100 17.65 44.64 -1.24
CA GLY A 100 19.03 44.24 -1.07
C GLY A 100 19.21 42.75 -1.29
N ARG A 101 20.47 42.34 -1.52
CA ARG A 101 20.84 40.93 -1.65
C ARG A 101 21.93 40.63 -0.61
N ILE A 102 21.76 39.55 0.10
CA ILE A 102 22.83 39.06 0.97
C ILE A 102 23.95 38.54 0.10
N VAL A 103 25.14 39.13 0.26
CA VAL A 103 26.41 38.70 -0.33
C VAL A 103 26.99 37.59 0.52
N GLN A 104 27.14 37.85 1.82
CA GLN A 104 27.65 36.92 2.83
C GLN A 104 27.12 37.30 4.22
N ILE A 105 26.99 36.34 5.09
CA ILE A 105 26.72 36.54 6.52
C ILE A 105 28.07 36.60 7.24
N THR A 106 28.40 37.74 7.85
CA THR A 106 29.67 37.99 8.49
C THR A 106 29.70 37.60 9.97
N ALA A 107 28.54 37.55 10.62
CA ALA A 107 28.38 37.09 11.99
C ALA A 107 27.00 36.41 12.19
N THR A 108 26.98 35.35 13.01
CA THR A 108 25.75 34.60 13.34
C THR A 108 25.36 34.72 14.81
N SER A 109 26.24 35.23 15.69
CA SER A 109 25.95 35.41 17.11
C SER A 109 26.48 36.77 17.55
N PRO A 110 25.75 37.55 18.38
CA PRO A 110 24.45 37.22 19.02
C PRO A 110 23.24 37.34 18.07
N HIS A 111 23.41 37.88 16.86
CA HIS A 111 22.45 37.98 15.78
C HIS A 111 23.15 37.88 14.43
N PHE A 112 22.38 37.72 13.37
CA PHE A 112 22.95 37.74 12.02
C PHE A 112 23.37 39.16 11.64
N VAL A 113 24.58 39.29 11.13
CA VAL A 113 25.07 40.49 10.46
C VAL A 113 25.48 40.07 9.06
N GLY A 114 24.95 40.75 8.07
CA GLY A 114 25.20 40.42 6.67
C GLY A 114 25.74 41.60 5.89
N GLU A 115 26.59 41.31 4.92
CA GLU A 115 27.02 42.29 3.91
C GLU A 115 25.91 42.30 2.82
N ILE A 116 25.21 43.44 2.74
CA ILE A 116 24.04 43.61 1.91
C ILE A 116 24.36 44.49 0.71
N GLN A 117 24.28 43.95 -0.47
CA GLN A 117 24.37 44.68 -1.73
C GLN A 117 23.03 45.33 -2.04
N LEU A 118 22.99 46.64 -2.18
CA LEU A 118 21.79 47.36 -2.56
C LEU A 118 21.39 47.09 -4.01
N LEU A 119 20.11 46.81 -4.27
CA LEU A 119 19.59 46.49 -5.57
C LEU A 119 18.59 47.58 -6.02
N PRO A 120 18.98 48.55 -6.81
CA PRO A 120 18.06 49.51 -7.41
C PRO A 120 17.21 48.82 -8.50
N ASP A 121 16.01 49.34 -8.70
CA ASP A 121 15.17 48.88 -9.81
C ASP A 121 15.88 49.16 -11.14
N LYS A 122 15.95 48.19 -12.01
CA LYS A 122 16.56 48.31 -13.33
C LYS A 122 15.64 49.07 -14.27
N ARG A 123 16.11 50.29 -14.67
CA ARG A 123 15.37 51.13 -15.64
C ARG A 123 15.48 50.52 -17.05
N GLU A 124 14.37 50.22 -17.65
CA GLU A 124 14.27 49.86 -19.08
C GLU A 124 13.89 51.08 -19.92
N HIS A 125 14.53 51.24 -21.09
CA HIS A 125 14.05 52.16 -22.13
C HIS A 125 12.87 51.49 -22.83
N SER A 126 11.70 51.48 -22.19
CA SER A 126 10.49 50.91 -22.76
C SER A 126 9.60 52.00 -23.35
N ASP A 127 8.80 51.61 -24.32
CA ASP A 127 7.76 52.45 -24.88
C ASP A 127 6.80 52.92 -23.79
N SER A 128 6.60 54.23 -23.69
CA SER A 128 5.76 54.82 -22.64
C SER A 128 4.31 54.26 -22.68
N ALA A 129 3.84 53.91 -23.88
CA ALA A 129 2.50 53.35 -24.09
C ALA A 129 2.35 51.96 -23.45
N ARG A 130 3.37 51.08 -23.56
CA ARG A 130 3.34 49.73 -22.95
C ARG A 130 3.35 49.83 -21.41
N ARG A 131 4.16 50.72 -20.88
CA ARG A 131 4.23 50.98 -19.41
C ARG A 131 2.87 51.42 -18.90
N ASP A 132 2.27 52.44 -19.54
CA ASP A 132 1.02 53.05 -19.12
C ASP A 132 -0.14 52.03 -19.24
N ALA A 133 -0.10 51.19 -20.28
CA ALA A 133 -1.09 50.11 -20.45
C ALA A 133 -0.99 49.07 -19.35
N LEU A 134 0.21 48.56 -19.01
CA LEU A 134 0.42 47.58 -17.94
C LEU A 134 0.01 48.15 -16.58
N MET A 135 0.34 49.40 -16.29
CA MET A 135 -0.08 50.05 -15.02
C MET A 135 -1.59 50.11 -14.91
N ARG A 136 -2.28 50.56 -15.97
CA ARG A 136 -3.74 50.62 -16.00
C ARG A 136 -4.39 49.27 -15.83
N THR A 137 -3.88 48.25 -16.51
CA THR A 137 -4.38 46.88 -16.36
C THR A 137 -4.21 46.37 -14.96
N CYS A 138 -3.01 46.49 -14.34
CA CYS A 138 -2.78 46.09 -12.97
C CYS A 138 -3.70 46.81 -11.95
N ILE A 139 -3.84 48.12 -12.10
CA ILE A 139 -4.70 48.93 -11.21
C ILE A 139 -6.18 48.53 -11.35
N GLY A 140 -6.64 48.27 -12.59
CA GLY A 140 -8.02 47.83 -12.82
C GLY A 140 -8.30 46.45 -12.26
N MET A 141 -7.36 45.50 -12.45
CA MET A 141 -7.49 44.17 -11.86
C MET A 141 -7.37 44.16 -10.33
N PHE A 142 -6.55 45.05 -9.78
CA PHE A 142 -6.50 45.18 -8.32
C PHE A 142 -7.78 45.82 -7.75
N ASP A 143 -8.42 46.75 -8.47
CA ASP A 143 -9.76 47.27 -8.09
C ASP A 143 -10.81 46.16 -8.05
N GLU A 144 -10.83 45.30 -9.10
CA GLU A 144 -11.71 44.12 -9.15
C GLU A 144 -11.45 43.15 -7.99
N TYR A 145 -10.16 42.86 -7.72
CA TYR A 145 -9.75 42.04 -6.59
C TYR A 145 -10.22 42.60 -5.23
N VAL A 146 -10.09 43.93 -5.02
CA VAL A 146 -10.51 44.62 -3.80
C VAL A 146 -12.04 44.55 -3.62
N GLN A 147 -12.81 44.67 -4.72
CA GLN A 147 -14.27 44.54 -4.69
C GLN A 147 -14.70 43.12 -4.32
N LEU A 148 -14.09 42.10 -4.90
CA LEU A 148 -14.38 40.70 -4.59
C LEU A 148 -13.96 40.33 -3.17
N ALA A 149 -12.84 40.85 -2.68
CA ALA A 149 -12.35 40.58 -1.33
C ALA A 149 -13.24 41.13 -0.19
N GLY A 150 -14.05 42.15 -0.45
CA GLY A 150 -15.07 42.67 0.45
C GLY A 150 -14.58 43.29 1.78
N ASN A 151 -13.35 43.01 2.18
CA ASN A 151 -12.78 43.39 3.49
C ASN A 151 -11.66 44.45 3.38
N MET A 152 -11.43 44.97 2.19
CA MET A 152 -10.38 45.99 1.95
C MET A 152 -11.01 47.39 1.81
N PRO A 153 -10.44 48.44 2.47
CA PRO A 153 -10.95 49.80 2.31
C PRO A 153 -10.70 50.31 0.88
N PRO A 154 -11.69 50.88 0.20
CA PRO A 154 -11.53 51.43 -1.15
C PRO A 154 -10.47 52.54 -1.27
N GLU A 155 -10.12 53.16 -0.16
CA GLU A 155 -9.09 54.22 -0.03
C GLU A 155 -7.68 53.71 -0.41
N MET A 156 -7.43 52.41 -0.38
CA MET A 156 -6.15 51.79 -0.79
C MET A 156 -5.83 52.05 -2.27
N LEU A 157 -6.83 52.20 -3.12
CA LEU A 157 -6.65 52.48 -4.55
C LEU A 157 -6.14 53.90 -4.83
N LEU A 158 -6.47 54.87 -3.97
CA LEU A 158 -6.07 56.28 -4.18
C LEU A 158 -4.54 56.43 -4.25
N SER A 159 -3.78 55.66 -3.46
CA SER A 159 -2.33 55.73 -3.39
C SER A 159 -1.64 55.30 -4.71
N ILE A 160 -2.24 54.37 -5.46
CA ILE A 160 -1.65 53.85 -6.69
C ILE A 160 -2.16 54.50 -7.96
N VAL A 161 -3.43 55.01 -7.94
CA VAL A 161 -4.01 55.73 -9.11
C VAL A 161 -3.28 57.02 -9.41
N VAL A 162 -2.76 57.69 -8.39
CA VAL A 162 -2.03 58.98 -8.55
C VAL A 162 -0.54 58.73 -8.90
N SER A 163 -0.02 57.53 -8.61
CA SER A 163 1.41 57.21 -8.85
C SER A 163 1.72 57.03 -10.33
N ARG A 164 2.87 57.56 -10.78
CA ARG A 164 3.42 57.38 -12.11
C ARG A 164 4.62 56.39 -12.12
N ASP A 165 5.00 55.87 -10.98
CA ASP A 165 6.11 54.95 -10.82
C ASP A 165 5.61 53.51 -10.90
N PRO A 166 5.98 52.75 -11.98
CA PRO A 166 5.57 51.36 -12.13
C PRO A 166 6.15 50.41 -11.04
N GLY A 167 7.30 50.80 -10.48
CA GLY A 167 7.94 50.04 -9.40
C GLY A 167 7.10 50.14 -8.11
N TYR A 168 6.71 51.38 -7.75
CA TYR A 168 5.88 51.61 -6.56
C TYR A 168 4.51 50.94 -6.69
N VAL A 169 3.84 51.07 -7.86
CA VAL A 169 2.52 50.43 -8.10
C VAL A 169 2.61 48.93 -7.93
N ALA A 170 3.63 48.30 -8.56
CA ALA A 170 3.82 46.87 -8.43
C ALA A 170 4.08 46.43 -6.98
N ASP A 171 4.91 47.15 -6.25
CA ASP A 171 5.26 46.85 -4.87
C ASP A 171 4.08 47.04 -3.91
N TYR A 172 3.28 48.10 -4.11
CA TYR A 172 2.11 48.36 -3.31
C TYR A 172 1.03 47.27 -3.48
N ILE A 173 0.76 46.86 -4.73
CA ILE A 173 -0.21 45.79 -5.00
C ILE A 173 0.31 44.49 -4.43
N SER A 174 1.55 44.10 -4.67
CA SER A 174 2.15 42.86 -4.16
C SER A 174 2.12 42.75 -2.64
N HIS A 175 2.33 43.88 -1.95
CA HIS A 175 2.25 43.95 -0.49
C HIS A 175 0.84 43.65 0.04
N ASN A 176 -0.18 44.18 -0.62
CA ASN A 176 -1.58 44.13 -0.17
C ASN A 176 -2.34 42.87 -0.67
N LEU A 177 -1.80 42.12 -1.64
CA LEU A 177 -2.39 40.85 -2.06
C LEU A 177 -2.30 39.80 -0.95
N ARG A 178 -3.34 38.95 -0.83
CA ARG A 178 -3.41 37.82 0.11
C ARG A 178 -2.98 36.51 -0.58
N ILE A 179 -1.75 36.48 -1.07
CA ILE A 179 -1.13 35.34 -1.72
C ILE A 179 -0.05 34.72 -0.83
N ASP A 180 0.40 33.51 -1.17
CA ASP A 180 1.48 32.82 -0.44
C ASP A 180 2.76 33.66 -0.42
N TYR A 181 3.49 33.61 0.71
CA TYR A 181 4.73 34.37 0.89
C TYR A 181 5.80 34.00 -0.13
N ARG A 182 5.76 32.79 -0.72
CA ARG A 182 6.70 32.35 -1.76
C ARG A 182 6.43 33.07 -3.09
N GLU A 183 5.18 33.28 -3.42
CA GLU A 183 4.79 34.08 -4.60
C GLU A 183 5.16 35.56 -4.41
N LYS A 184 4.89 36.10 -3.21
CA LYS A 184 5.37 37.45 -2.88
C LYS A 184 6.88 37.56 -3.00
N GLN A 185 7.63 36.54 -2.62
CA GLN A 185 9.07 36.50 -2.74
C GLN A 185 9.54 36.56 -4.21
N GLN A 186 8.89 35.82 -5.10
CA GLN A 186 9.17 35.88 -6.54
C GLN A 186 8.95 37.29 -7.12
N LEU A 187 7.90 37.97 -6.70
CA LEU A 187 7.64 39.37 -7.08
C LEU A 187 8.71 40.31 -6.50
N LEU A 188 9.15 40.10 -5.28
CA LEU A 188 10.22 40.89 -4.64
C LEU A 188 11.57 40.71 -5.36
N GLU A 189 11.88 39.52 -5.83
CA GLU A 189 13.14 39.18 -6.54
C GLU A 189 13.21 39.75 -7.95
N GLN A 190 12.07 40.12 -8.55
CA GLN A 190 12.03 40.71 -9.88
C GLN A 190 12.42 42.20 -9.85
N LEU A 191 13.65 42.52 -10.31
CA LEU A 191 14.22 43.88 -10.30
C LEU A 191 13.73 44.78 -11.43
N HIS A 192 13.06 44.23 -12.45
CA HIS A 192 12.52 45.02 -13.56
C HIS A 192 11.06 45.39 -13.30
N PRO A 193 10.71 46.65 -13.07
CA PRO A 193 9.34 47.05 -12.70
C PRO A 193 8.26 46.59 -13.68
N LEU A 194 8.50 46.66 -15.00
CA LEU A 194 7.52 46.22 -16.00
C LEU A 194 7.31 44.71 -16.00
N LYS A 195 8.37 43.92 -15.85
CA LYS A 195 8.25 42.45 -15.70
C LYS A 195 7.54 42.07 -14.41
N ARG A 196 7.75 42.84 -13.34
CA ARG A 196 7.04 42.67 -12.07
C ARG A 196 5.53 42.92 -12.25
N LEU A 197 5.15 43.97 -12.99
CA LEU A 197 3.76 44.22 -13.35
C LEU A 197 3.17 43.10 -14.23
N GLU A 198 3.93 42.57 -15.20
CA GLU A 198 3.48 41.44 -16.04
C GLU A 198 3.25 40.15 -15.20
N MET A 199 4.11 39.88 -14.24
CA MET A 199 3.91 38.79 -13.28
C MET A 199 2.67 39.04 -12.44
N LEU A 200 2.52 40.27 -11.96
CA LEU A 200 1.40 40.67 -11.10
C LEU A 200 0.05 40.55 -11.80
N VAL A 201 -0.03 40.90 -13.11
CA VAL A 201 -1.22 40.70 -13.92
C VAL A 201 -1.64 39.23 -13.94
N LYS A 202 -0.68 38.31 -14.07
CA LYS A 202 -0.98 36.85 -14.05
C LYS A 202 -1.48 36.38 -12.68
N THR A 203 -0.80 36.81 -11.63
CA THR A 203 -1.21 36.48 -10.25
C THR A 203 -2.60 37.02 -9.92
N LEU A 204 -2.86 38.31 -10.27
CA LEU A 204 -4.19 38.90 -10.07
C LEU A 204 -5.27 38.19 -10.87
N SER A 205 -5.00 37.83 -12.13
CA SER A 205 -5.96 37.09 -12.96
C SER A 205 -6.36 35.75 -12.31
N HIS A 206 -5.38 35.05 -11.78
CA HIS A 206 -5.63 33.79 -11.09
C HIS A 206 -6.42 33.97 -9.78
N GLU A 207 -6.02 34.93 -8.95
CA GLU A 207 -6.70 35.21 -7.69
C GLU A 207 -8.15 35.67 -7.88
N ILE A 208 -8.41 36.54 -8.88
CA ILE A 208 -9.77 36.98 -9.23
C ILE A 208 -10.63 35.78 -9.67
N GLU A 209 -10.07 34.87 -10.51
CA GLU A 209 -10.78 33.67 -10.95
C GLU A 209 -11.14 32.77 -9.75
N VAL A 210 -10.20 32.53 -8.84
CA VAL A 210 -10.43 31.73 -7.62
C VAL A 210 -11.51 32.37 -6.75
N MET A 211 -11.43 33.69 -6.50
CA MET A 211 -12.42 34.40 -5.66
C MET A 211 -13.79 34.43 -6.31
N THR A 212 -13.89 34.56 -7.63
CA THR A 212 -15.16 34.48 -8.35
C THR A 212 -15.83 33.12 -8.16
N ILE A 213 -15.05 32.03 -8.30
CA ILE A 213 -15.55 30.66 -8.06
C ILE A 213 -15.97 30.48 -6.59
N GLU A 214 -15.20 31.01 -5.63
CA GLU A 214 -15.57 30.96 -4.21
C GLU A 214 -16.88 31.71 -3.94
N GLN A 215 -17.08 32.85 -4.59
CA GLN A 215 -18.32 33.60 -4.47
C GLN A 215 -19.51 32.85 -5.07
N GLU A 216 -19.36 32.27 -6.26
CA GLU A 216 -20.39 31.42 -6.87
C GLU A 216 -20.80 30.24 -5.98
N ILE A 217 -19.80 29.55 -5.35
CA ILE A 217 -20.04 28.45 -4.41
C ILE A 217 -20.80 28.97 -3.16
N ASN A 218 -20.41 30.11 -2.60
CA ASN A 218 -21.05 30.68 -1.44
C ASN A 218 -22.47 31.13 -1.77
N ASP A 219 -22.72 31.73 -2.92
CA ASP A 219 -24.05 32.15 -3.37
C ASP A 219 -24.95 30.91 -3.60
N ALA A 220 -24.45 29.87 -4.24
CA ALA A 220 -25.18 28.62 -4.40
C ALA A 220 -25.51 27.97 -3.04
N THR A 221 -24.57 28.02 -2.08
CA THR A 221 -24.77 27.49 -0.73
C THR A 221 -25.82 28.31 0.04
N ASN A 222 -25.77 29.62 -0.07
CA ASN A 222 -26.74 30.54 0.56
C ASN A 222 -28.14 30.39 -0.05
N GLU A 223 -28.25 30.22 -1.39
CA GLU A 223 -29.52 29.89 -2.03
C GLU A 223 -30.11 28.57 -1.52
N GLN A 224 -29.27 27.56 -1.36
CA GLN A 224 -29.66 26.24 -0.83
C GLN A 224 -30.15 26.36 0.64
N MET A 225 -29.43 27.12 1.46
CA MET A 225 -29.85 27.41 2.84
C MET A 225 -31.18 28.20 2.90
N ASN A 226 -31.36 29.21 2.06
CA ASN A 226 -32.59 29.97 1.99
C ASN A 226 -33.76 29.12 1.49
N ARG A 227 -33.55 28.21 0.53
CA ARG A 227 -34.55 27.22 0.11
C ARG A 227 -34.93 26.29 1.25
N ASN A 228 -33.93 25.78 1.99
CA ASN A 228 -34.17 24.91 3.15
C ASN A 228 -34.92 25.61 4.28
N GLN A 229 -34.58 26.89 4.58
CA GLN A 229 -35.30 27.68 5.57
C GLN A 229 -36.75 27.98 5.15
N ARG A 230 -36.97 28.29 3.87
CA ARG A 230 -38.28 28.52 3.30
C ARG A 230 -39.10 27.23 3.27
N GLU A 231 -38.48 26.11 2.95
CA GLU A 231 -39.11 24.79 3.00
C GLU A 231 -39.46 24.38 4.44
N TYR A 232 -38.57 24.69 5.41
CA TYR A 232 -38.84 24.50 6.84
C TYR A 232 -40.03 25.35 7.30
N PHE A 233 -40.07 26.63 6.93
CA PHE A 233 -41.17 27.52 7.30
C PHE A 233 -42.50 27.10 6.67
N LEU A 234 -42.49 26.68 5.40
CA LEU A 234 -43.65 26.13 4.72
C LEU A 234 -44.12 24.79 5.33
N ARG A 235 -43.18 23.93 5.75
CA ARG A 235 -43.49 22.69 6.47
C ARG A 235 -44.10 22.97 7.86
N GLU A 236 -43.61 23.96 8.56
CA GLU A 236 -44.16 24.37 9.87
C GLU A 236 -45.55 24.97 9.74
N GLN A 237 -45.81 25.80 8.71
CA GLN A 237 -47.14 26.22 8.35
C GLN A 237 -48.08 25.08 7.98
N MET A 238 -47.57 24.12 7.16
CA MET A 238 -48.34 22.94 6.81
C MET A 238 -48.67 22.08 8.03
N LYS A 239 -47.75 21.97 9.00
CA LYS A 239 -47.96 21.26 10.26
C LYS A 239 -49.05 21.90 11.13
N VAL A 240 -49.05 23.24 11.23
CA VAL A 240 -50.11 23.97 11.93
C VAL A 240 -51.48 23.79 11.23
N ILE A 241 -51.50 23.82 9.90
CA ILE A 241 -52.69 23.55 9.09
C ILE A 241 -53.14 22.10 9.22
N GLN A 242 -52.23 21.12 9.25
CA GLN A 242 -52.54 19.69 9.47
C GLN A 242 -53.05 19.43 10.90
N GLN A 243 -52.48 20.11 11.90
CA GLN A 243 -53.02 20.06 13.28
C GLN A 243 -54.46 20.63 13.38
N GLU A 244 -54.78 21.72 12.64
CA GLU A 244 -56.15 22.25 12.57
C GLU A 244 -57.12 21.38 11.74
N LEU A 245 -56.57 20.62 10.76
CA LEU A 245 -57.35 19.72 9.92
C LEU A 245 -57.47 18.29 10.49
N GLY A 246 -56.75 17.96 11.57
CA GLY A 246 -56.78 16.64 12.25
C GLY A 246 -56.07 15.49 11.52
N GLU A 247 -55.23 15.80 10.53
CA GLU A 247 -54.38 14.84 9.82
C GLU A 247 -52.98 14.79 10.45
N ASP A 248 -52.80 13.88 11.40
CA ASP A 248 -51.55 13.74 12.19
C ASP A 248 -50.63 12.62 11.66
N ASP A 249 -49.99 12.87 10.50
CA ASP A 249 -49.03 11.91 9.90
C ASP A 249 -47.80 11.58 10.82
N SER A 250 -47.51 12.45 11.80
CA SER A 250 -46.41 12.23 12.75
C SER A 250 -46.72 11.15 13.79
N PHE A 251 -48.00 10.90 14.11
CA PHE A 251 -48.42 9.79 14.98
C PHE A 251 -48.38 8.43 14.25
N ASP A 252 -48.51 8.43 12.91
CA ASP A 252 -48.46 7.22 12.11
C ASP A 252 -47.05 6.64 12.02
N ASP A 253 -46.02 7.48 11.84
CA ASP A 253 -44.59 7.06 11.83
C ASP A 253 -44.22 6.35 13.17
N ILE A 254 -44.56 6.96 14.29
CA ILE A 254 -44.25 6.41 15.63
C ILE A 254 -45.00 5.11 15.87
N GLY A 255 -46.27 5.04 15.43
CA GLY A 255 -47.08 3.85 15.47
C GLY A 255 -46.49 2.73 14.59
N GLU A 256 -45.98 3.10 13.40
CA GLU A 256 -45.32 2.16 12.49
C GLU A 256 -44.00 1.62 13.07
N TYR A 257 -43.14 2.45 13.64
CA TYR A 257 -41.92 2.00 14.33
C TYR A 257 -42.25 0.99 15.45
N ARG A 258 -43.24 1.27 16.29
CA ARG A 258 -43.67 0.36 17.36
C ARG A 258 -44.17 -0.98 16.84
N LYS A 259 -44.95 -0.96 15.74
CA LYS A 259 -45.43 -2.20 15.08
C LYS A 259 -44.26 -3.00 14.50
N LYS A 260 -43.34 -2.34 13.81
CA LYS A 260 -42.14 -3.00 13.21
C LYS A 260 -41.26 -3.62 14.31
N ILE A 261 -40.98 -2.91 15.42
CA ILE A 261 -40.18 -3.43 16.53
C ILE A 261 -40.80 -4.70 17.12
N ARG A 262 -42.12 -4.67 17.40
CA ARG A 262 -42.83 -5.86 17.94
C ARG A 262 -42.83 -7.03 16.97
N ALA A 263 -42.93 -6.76 15.67
CA ALA A 263 -42.92 -7.79 14.63
C ALA A 263 -41.56 -8.54 14.58
N LEU A 264 -40.48 -7.91 14.98
CA LEU A 264 -39.15 -8.53 14.99
C LEU A 264 -38.97 -9.60 16.08
N LYS A 265 -39.87 -9.66 17.08
CA LYS A 265 -39.81 -10.64 18.19
C LYS A 265 -38.45 -10.70 18.88
N LEU A 266 -37.93 -9.54 19.25
CA LEU A 266 -36.65 -9.35 19.91
C LEU A 266 -36.68 -9.84 21.37
N SER A 267 -35.49 -9.95 21.99
CA SER A 267 -35.44 -10.17 23.44
C SER A 267 -36.06 -8.99 24.19
N PRO A 268 -36.68 -9.20 25.35
CA PRO A 268 -37.38 -8.14 26.11
C PRO A 268 -36.50 -6.92 26.37
N GLU A 269 -35.19 -7.12 26.63
CA GLU A 269 -34.24 -6.03 26.88
C GLU A 269 -34.00 -5.16 25.64
N ILE A 270 -33.86 -5.78 24.48
CA ILE A 270 -33.61 -5.06 23.21
C ILE A 270 -34.90 -4.36 22.77
N GLU A 271 -36.03 -5.02 22.87
CA GLU A 271 -37.35 -4.45 22.52
C GLU A 271 -37.61 -3.21 23.38
N GLU A 272 -37.42 -3.28 24.72
CA GLU A 272 -37.59 -2.17 25.64
C GLU A 272 -36.71 -0.98 25.28
N LYS A 273 -35.43 -1.25 24.93
CA LYS A 273 -34.50 -0.19 24.53
C LYS A 273 -34.95 0.52 23.24
N PHE A 274 -35.36 -0.22 22.23
CA PHE A 274 -35.85 0.39 20.99
C PHE A 274 -37.15 1.14 21.20
N LEU A 275 -38.07 0.65 22.02
CA LEU A 275 -39.28 1.36 22.37
C LEU A 275 -39.02 2.65 23.17
N LYS A 276 -37.98 2.69 24.00
CA LYS A 276 -37.50 3.92 24.65
C LYS A 276 -36.99 4.94 23.63
N GLU A 277 -36.21 4.51 22.64
CA GLU A 277 -35.73 5.40 21.56
C GLU A 277 -36.91 5.95 20.73
N VAL A 278 -37.92 5.13 20.41
CA VAL A 278 -39.14 5.60 19.77
C VAL A 278 -39.89 6.63 20.65
N SER A 279 -39.88 6.42 21.99
CA SER A 279 -40.46 7.38 22.94
C SER A 279 -39.64 8.68 23.03
N HIS A 280 -38.32 8.62 22.85
CA HIS A 280 -37.48 9.80 22.71
C HIS A 280 -37.78 10.55 21.40
N LEU A 281 -37.89 9.82 20.27
CA LEU A 281 -38.26 10.39 18.98
C LEU A 281 -39.61 11.15 19.05
N ALA A 282 -40.59 10.57 19.77
CA ALA A 282 -41.90 11.18 19.96
C ALA A 282 -41.87 12.52 20.71
N LYS A 283 -40.83 12.77 21.52
CA LYS A 283 -40.64 14.01 22.29
C LYS A 283 -39.84 15.07 21.53
N GLN A 284 -39.16 14.72 20.47
CA GLN A 284 -38.31 15.62 19.69
C GLN A 284 -39.14 16.43 18.69
N PRO A 285 -38.84 17.73 18.49
CA PRO A 285 -39.44 18.51 17.43
C PRO A 285 -39.21 17.87 16.07
N PHE A 286 -40.21 17.87 15.22
CA PHE A 286 -40.13 17.38 13.86
C PHE A 286 -39.05 18.17 13.09
N GLY A 287 -38.14 17.46 12.40
CA GLY A 287 -37.06 18.06 11.61
C GLY A 287 -35.83 18.50 12.44
N SER A 288 -35.78 18.23 13.75
CA SER A 288 -34.59 18.46 14.55
C SER A 288 -33.48 17.52 14.13
N THR A 289 -32.23 17.95 14.26
CA THR A 289 -31.03 17.11 13.97
C THR A 289 -31.05 15.82 14.81
N GLU A 290 -31.50 15.92 16.06
CA GLU A 290 -31.62 14.81 16.98
C GLU A 290 -32.68 13.79 16.53
N ALA A 291 -33.84 14.26 16.08
CA ALA A 291 -34.87 13.40 15.51
C ALA A 291 -34.37 12.64 14.26
N THR A 292 -33.57 13.30 13.41
CA THR A 292 -32.98 12.70 12.22
C THR A 292 -31.97 11.60 12.61
N VAL A 293 -31.14 11.84 13.64
CA VAL A 293 -30.18 10.85 14.16
C VAL A 293 -30.93 9.63 14.74
N ILE A 294 -31.97 9.85 15.55
CA ILE A 294 -32.77 8.77 16.15
C ILE A 294 -33.48 7.95 15.06
N ARG A 295 -34.06 8.59 14.04
CA ARG A 295 -34.67 7.89 12.89
C ARG A 295 -33.65 7.04 12.17
N GLY A 296 -32.50 7.59 11.78
CA GLY A 296 -31.43 6.83 11.10
C GLY A 296 -30.93 5.62 11.92
N TYR A 297 -30.89 5.80 13.26
CA TYR A 297 -30.59 4.69 14.17
C TYR A 297 -31.66 3.60 14.16
N LEU A 298 -32.94 3.98 14.34
CA LEU A 298 -34.08 3.04 14.36
C LEU A 298 -34.22 2.33 13.01
N ASP A 299 -34.11 3.07 11.88
CA ASP A 299 -34.17 2.47 10.55
C ASP A 299 -33.05 1.42 10.37
N THR A 300 -31.84 1.74 10.77
CA THR A 300 -30.73 0.79 10.70
C THR A 300 -30.96 -0.44 11.57
N CYS A 301 -31.47 -0.27 12.80
CA CYS A 301 -31.81 -1.38 13.68
C CYS A 301 -32.93 -2.26 13.14
N LEU A 302 -33.93 -1.67 12.48
CA LEU A 302 -35.08 -2.40 11.89
C LEU A 302 -34.71 -3.15 10.61
N GLU A 303 -33.70 -2.66 9.87
CA GLU A 303 -33.21 -3.32 8.67
C GLU A 303 -32.34 -4.54 8.95
N LEU A 304 -31.91 -4.73 10.21
CA LEU A 304 -31.10 -5.87 10.59
C LEU A 304 -31.94 -7.16 10.63
N PRO A 305 -31.41 -8.27 10.11
CA PRO A 305 -32.09 -9.56 10.10
C PRO A 305 -31.97 -10.28 11.45
N TRP A 306 -32.65 -9.81 12.50
CA TRP A 306 -32.54 -10.35 13.86
C TRP A 306 -32.90 -11.84 13.96
N ASN A 307 -33.96 -12.26 13.28
CA ASN A 307 -34.49 -13.62 13.35
C ASN A 307 -34.64 -14.25 11.94
N THR A 308 -34.10 -13.59 10.91
CA THR A 308 -34.22 -14.06 9.53
C THR A 308 -33.00 -14.90 9.16
N LYS A 309 -33.19 -16.20 8.93
CA LYS A 309 -32.14 -17.14 8.52
C LYS A 309 -32.38 -17.61 7.09
N THR A 310 -31.30 -17.88 6.36
CA THR A 310 -31.37 -18.64 5.10
C THR A 310 -31.47 -20.12 5.45
N GLU A 311 -32.28 -20.87 4.68
CA GLU A 311 -32.32 -22.33 4.78
C GLU A 311 -31.01 -22.94 4.33
N GLU A 312 -30.37 -23.65 5.24
CA GLU A 312 -29.04 -24.24 4.98
C GLU A 312 -29.20 -25.58 4.27
N THR A 313 -28.25 -25.89 3.40
CA THR A 313 -28.17 -27.19 2.75
C THR A 313 -27.27 -28.11 3.56
N ASP A 314 -27.83 -29.22 4.09
CA ASP A 314 -27.14 -30.27 4.83
C ASP A 314 -26.66 -31.43 3.94
N ASP A 315 -26.80 -31.29 2.62
CA ASP A 315 -26.41 -32.33 1.66
C ASP A 315 -24.91 -32.25 1.35
N ILE A 316 -24.17 -33.14 2.04
CA ILE A 316 -22.69 -33.22 1.95
C ILE A 316 -22.23 -33.59 0.53
N GLU A 317 -22.96 -34.50 -0.15
CA GLU A 317 -22.60 -34.93 -1.50
C GLU A 317 -22.81 -33.84 -2.54
N LEU A 318 -23.91 -33.09 -2.41
CA LEU A 318 -24.15 -31.93 -3.24
C LEU A 318 -23.09 -30.84 -3.03
N ALA A 319 -22.75 -30.58 -1.77
CA ALA A 319 -21.70 -29.62 -1.44
C ALA A 319 -20.35 -30.02 -2.05
N ARG A 320 -19.96 -31.29 -1.95
CA ARG A 320 -18.73 -31.80 -2.55
C ARG A 320 -18.73 -31.61 -4.06
N LYS A 321 -19.84 -31.99 -4.72
CA LYS A 321 -19.98 -31.83 -6.17
C LYS A 321 -19.85 -30.37 -6.60
N MET A 322 -20.48 -29.42 -5.89
CA MET A 322 -20.38 -27.99 -6.19
C MET A 322 -18.96 -27.46 -6.03
N LEU A 323 -18.25 -27.90 -4.99
CA LEU A 323 -16.85 -27.52 -4.77
C LEU A 323 -15.93 -28.07 -5.87
N ASP A 324 -16.18 -29.28 -6.36
CA ASP A 324 -15.44 -29.92 -7.46
C ASP A 324 -15.72 -29.27 -8.81
N GLU A 325 -16.97 -28.86 -9.05
CA GLU A 325 -17.35 -28.11 -10.25
C GLU A 325 -16.72 -26.73 -10.33
N ASP A 326 -16.48 -26.07 -9.19
CA ASP A 326 -15.96 -24.71 -9.14
C ASP A 326 -14.43 -24.63 -9.07
N HIS A 327 -13.77 -25.65 -8.49
CA HIS A 327 -12.35 -25.61 -8.18
C HIS A 327 -11.65 -26.90 -8.55
N PHE A 328 -10.54 -26.76 -9.28
CA PHE A 328 -9.62 -27.86 -9.54
C PHE A 328 -8.69 -28.05 -8.35
N GLY A 329 -8.49 -29.31 -7.90
CA GLY A 329 -7.62 -29.59 -6.75
C GLY A 329 -8.20 -29.05 -5.43
N LEU A 330 -7.32 -28.54 -4.57
CA LEU A 330 -7.64 -27.99 -3.23
C LEU A 330 -8.31 -29.02 -2.30
N GLU A 331 -7.93 -30.30 -2.40
CA GLU A 331 -8.58 -31.41 -1.70
C GLU A 331 -8.63 -31.19 -0.18
N LYS A 332 -7.51 -30.75 0.45
CA LYS A 332 -7.46 -30.46 1.89
C LYS A 332 -8.53 -29.45 2.33
N VAL A 333 -8.74 -28.39 1.51
CA VAL A 333 -9.77 -27.37 1.80
C VAL A 333 -11.18 -27.94 1.65
N LYS A 334 -11.40 -28.70 0.57
CA LYS A 334 -12.70 -29.32 0.30
C LYS A 334 -13.07 -30.34 1.37
N GLU A 335 -12.14 -31.21 1.76
CA GLU A 335 -12.34 -32.17 2.84
C GLU A 335 -12.70 -31.46 4.14
N ARG A 336 -11.98 -30.39 4.50
CA ARG A 336 -12.26 -29.65 5.73
C ARG A 336 -13.62 -28.99 5.74
N VAL A 337 -14.06 -28.46 4.60
CA VAL A 337 -15.41 -27.91 4.45
C VAL A 337 -16.46 -29.01 4.62
N ILE A 338 -16.23 -30.17 4.06
CA ILE A 338 -17.12 -31.33 4.19
C ILE A 338 -17.19 -31.83 5.63
N GLU A 339 -16.07 -31.91 6.33
CA GLU A 339 -16.02 -32.23 7.76
C GLU A 339 -16.80 -31.21 8.60
N TYR A 340 -16.62 -29.91 8.33
CA TYR A 340 -17.39 -28.85 8.98
C TYR A 340 -18.90 -29.03 8.79
N LEU A 341 -19.35 -29.31 7.57
CA LEU A 341 -20.77 -29.59 7.28
C LEU A 341 -21.28 -30.85 7.99
N ALA A 342 -20.46 -31.88 8.03
CA ALA A 342 -20.79 -33.13 8.74
C ALA A 342 -20.95 -32.92 10.26
N VAL A 343 -20.00 -32.20 10.87
CA VAL A 343 -20.06 -31.86 12.33
C VAL A 343 -21.30 -31.03 12.61
N ARG A 344 -21.59 -30.03 11.79
CA ARG A 344 -22.77 -29.17 11.96
C ARG A 344 -24.09 -29.93 11.81
N LYS A 345 -24.16 -30.89 10.91
CA LYS A 345 -25.32 -31.78 10.77
C LYS A 345 -25.56 -32.64 12.00
N LEU A 346 -24.48 -33.16 12.59
CA LEU A 346 -24.55 -34.00 13.78
C LEU A 346 -24.76 -33.21 15.08
N ALA A 347 -24.19 -32.02 15.15
CA ALA A 347 -24.21 -31.14 16.31
C ALA A 347 -24.58 -29.70 15.93
N PRO A 348 -25.85 -29.38 15.63
CA PRO A 348 -26.28 -28.07 15.16
C PRO A 348 -25.96 -26.90 16.08
N LYS A 349 -25.71 -27.19 17.38
CA LYS A 349 -25.33 -26.19 18.39
C LYS A 349 -23.82 -26.10 18.63
N ALA A 350 -23.03 -26.92 17.93
CA ALA A 350 -21.58 -26.82 18.04
C ALA A 350 -21.11 -25.49 17.47
N THR A 351 -20.36 -24.76 18.24
CA THR A 351 -19.70 -23.50 17.77
C THR A 351 -18.69 -23.86 16.67
N GLY A 352 -18.89 -23.30 15.49
CA GLY A 352 -18.02 -23.57 14.33
C GLY A 352 -16.60 -23.06 14.55
N SER A 353 -15.61 -23.79 14.03
CA SER A 353 -14.22 -23.35 13.97
C SER A 353 -14.09 -22.16 13.01
N LEU A 354 -13.27 -21.18 13.36
CA LEU A 354 -12.90 -20.08 12.46
C LEU A 354 -11.87 -20.58 11.45
N LEU A 355 -12.27 -20.70 10.19
CA LEU A 355 -11.36 -21.12 9.12
C LEU A 355 -10.50 -19.96 8.62
N CYS A 356 -9.19 -20.17 8.53
CA CYS A 356 -8.25 -19.22 7.95
C CYS A 356 -7.56 -19.81 6.72
N LEU A 357 -7.85 -19.26 5.54
CA LEU A 357 -7.24 -19.67 4.28
C LEU A 357 -5.96 -18.86 4.04
N VAL A 358 -4.81 -19.48 4.19
CA VAL A 358 -3.50 -18.85 4.05
C VAL A 358 -2.81 -19.32 2.76
N GLY A 359 -2.18 -18.40 2.04
CA GLY A 359 -1.41 -18.78 0.85
C GLY A 359 -1.13 -17.61 -0.09
N PRO A 360 -0.34 -17.82 -1.14
CA PRO A 360 0.02 -16.76 -2.07
C PRO A 360 -1.17 -16.10 -2.76
N PRO A 361 -1.00 -14.88 -3.29
CA PRO A 361 -2.07 -14.21 -4.03
C PRO A 361 -2.44 -14.98 -5.30
N GLY A 362 -3.76 -15.08 -5.58
CA GLY A 362 -4.26 -15.74 -6.79
C GLY A 362 -4.43 -17.25 -6.70
N THR A 363 -4.26 -17.86 -5.52
CA THR A 363 -4.51 -19.31 -5.29
C THR A 363 -5.99 -19.65 -5.06
N GLY A 364 -6.89 -18.68 -5.16
CA GLY A 364 -8.33 -18.96 -5.10
C GLY A 364 -8.97 -18.83 -3.71
N LYS A 365 -8.27 -18.30 -2.69
CA LYS A 365 -8.79 -18.13 -1.32
C LYS A 365 -10.21 -17.54 -1.26
N THR A 366 -10.42 -16.39 -1.85
CA THR A 366 -11.73 -15.73 -1.88
C THR A 366 -12.73 -16.47 -2.77
N SER A 367 -12.27 -17.14 -3.84
CA SER A 367 -13.13 -17.91 -4.74
C SER A 367 -13.69 -19.15 -4.08
N ILE A 368 -12.85 -19.89 -3.30
CA ILE A 368 -13.31 -21.08 -2.56
C ILE A 368 -14.33 -20.69 -1.48
N ALA A 369 -14.13 -19.55 -0.79
CA ALA A 369 -15.10 -19.04 0.18
C ALA A 369 -16.46 -18.72 -0.47
N MET A 370 -16.47 -18.21 -1.71
CA MET A 370 -17.72 -18.01 -2.48
C MET A 370 -18.41 -19.35 -2.81
N SER A 371 -17.64 -20.36 -3.15
CA SER A 371 -18.20 -21.69 -3.44
C SER A 371 -18.71 -22.39 -2.18
N ILE A 372 -18.05 -22.18 -1.04
CA ILE A 372 -18.56 -22.65 0.26
C ILE A 372 -19.91 -21.99 0.58
N ALA A 373 -20.05 -20.68 0.36
CA ALA A 373 -21.33 -20.01 0.59
C ALA A 373 -22.45 -20.57 -0.28
N ARG A 374 -22.17 -20.87 -1.56
CA ARG A 374 -23.12 -21.53 -2.47
C ARG A 374 -23.45 -22.96 -2.02
N ALA A 375 -22.43 -23.73 -1.65
CA ALA A 375 -22.58 -25.11 -1.22
C ALA A 375 -23.40 -25.25 0.07
N THR A 376 -23.30 -24.28 0.98
CA THR A 376 -24.06 -24.20 2.23
C THR A 376 -25.38 -23.44 2.09
N ASN A 377 -25.68 -22.88 0.93
CA ASN A 377 -26.82 -21.99 0.67
C ASN A 377 -26.93 -20.82 1.64
N ARG A 378 -25.77 -20.23 2.02
CA ARG A 378 -25.69 -19.05 2.86
C ARG A 378 -25.48 -17.80 2.05
N ASN A 379 -26.06 -16.70 2.47
CA ASN A 379 -25.79 -15.40 1.87
C ASN A 379 -24.33 -15.02 2.13
N LEU A 380 -23.64 -14.57 1.08
CA LEU A 380 -22.22 -14.22 1.15
C LEU A 380 -22.03 -12.73 1.41
N VAL A 381 -21.19 -12.39 2.37
CA VAL A 381 -20.68 -11.04 2.57
C VAL A 381 -19.15 -11.07 2.58
N ARG A 382 -18.55 -10.08 1.93
CA ARG A 382 -17.09 -9.92 1.91
C ARG A 382 -16.72 -8.58 2.53
N ILE A 383 -15.86 -8.61 3.54
CA ILE A 383 -15.30 -7.44 4.22
C ILE A 383 -13.79 -7.46 4.01
N SER A 384 -13.23 -6.42 3.40
CA SER A 384 -11.78 -6.27 3.29
C SER A 384 -11.26 -5.62 4.57
N LEU A 385 -10.30 -6.26 5.21
CA LEU A 385 -9.63 -5.77 6.41
C LEU A 385 -8.31 -5.05 6.08
N GLY A 386 -7.86 -5.12 4.82
CA GLY A 386 -6.65 -4.42 4.37
C GLY A 386 -6.80 -2.91 4.47
N GLY A 387 -5.93 -2.27 5.27
CA GLY A 387 -5.96 -0.82 5.51
C GLY A 387 -6.90 -0.37 6.62
N VAL A 388 -7.48 -1.29 7.40
CA VAL A 388 -8.21 -0.97 8.63
C VAL A 388 -7.21 -0.70 9.74
N HIS A 389 -7.30 0.48 10.35
CA HIS A 389 -6.42 0.93 11.43
C HIS A 389 -7.19 1.35 12.70
N ASP A 390 -8.50 1.64 12.57
CA ASP A 390 -9.35 2.12 13.66
C ASP A 390 -10.32 1.02 14.10
N GLU A 391 -10.40 0.78 15.41
CA GLU A 391 -11.37 -0.13 16.02
C GLU A 391 -12.82 0.26 15.67
N ALA A 392 -13.09 1.55 15.50
CA ALA A 392 -14.41 2.06 15.14
C ALA A 392 -14.88 1.57 13.75
N GLU A 393 -13.97 1.21 12.83
CA GLU A 393 -14.38 0.60 11.57
C GLU A 393 -15.01 -0.79 11.77
N ILE A 394 -14.60 -1.54 12.80
CA ILE A 394 -15.13 -2.87 13.11
C ILE A 394 -16.39 -2.78 13.98
N ARG A 395 -16.33 -1.94 15.05
CA ARG A 395 -17.38 -1.80 16.07
C ARG A 395 -18.34 -0.63 15.84
N GLY A 396 -18.12 0.20 14.82
CA GLY A 396 -18.94 1.38 14.55
C GLY A 396 -18.64 2.57 15.48
N HIS A 397 -19.21 3.72 15.12
CA HIS A 397 -19.12 4.95 15.89
C HIS A 397 -20.37 5.09 16.78
N ARG A 398 -20.23 5.78 17.93
CA ARG A 398 -21.38 6.03 18.82
C ARG A 398 -22.46 6.80 18.06
N LYS A 399 -23.71 6.38 18.21
CA LYS A 399 -24.91 6.94 17.53
C LYS A 399 -25.12 8.44 17.72
N THR A 400 -24.51 9.05 18.75
CA THR A 400 -24.64 10.46 19.08
C THR A 400 -23.96 11.41 18.08
N TYR A 401 -23.09 10.92 17.24
CA TYR A 401 -22.41 11.72 16.22
C TYR A 401 -23.23 11.80 14.93
N VAL A 402 -23.34 12.99 14.35
CA VAL A 402 -23.97 13.16 13.04
C VAL A 402 -23.16 12.41 11.98
N GLY A 403 -23.84 11.54 11.22
CA GLY A 403 -23.15 10.69 10.23
C GLY A 403 -22.54 9.39 10.82
N SER A 404 -22.83 9.05 12.08
CA SER A 404 -22.44 7.76 12.66
C SER A 404 -23.00 6.59 11.87
N MET A 405 -22.23 5.53 11.76
CA MET A 405 -22.59 4.31 11.05
C MET A 405 -22.21 3.08 11.88
N PRO A 406 -22.94 1.95 11.72
CA PRO A 406 -22.54 0.70 12.33
C PRO A 406 -21.20 0.22 11.79
N GLY A 407 -20.51 -0.60 12.56
CA GLY A 407 -19.27 -1.22 12.15
C GLY A 407 -19.43 -2.13 10.94
N ARG A 408 -18.31 -2.50 10.33
CA ARG A 408 -18.28 -3.32 9.10
C ARG A 408 -18.94 -4.68 9.28
N ILE A 409 -18.90 -5.27 10.49
CA ILE A 409 -19.52 -6.57 10.79
C ILE A 409 -21.04 -6.44 10.74
N ILE A 410 -21.60 -5.48 11.48
CA ILE A 410 -23.06 -5.24 11.50
C ILE A 410 -23.54 -4.73 10.14
N GLY A 411 -22.74 -3.87 9.47
CA GLY A 411 -23.01 -3.46 8.10
C GLY A 411 -23.05 -4.65 7.13
N GLY A 412 -22.19 -5.64 7.33
CA GLY A 412 -22.17 -6.90 6.59
C GLY A 412 -23.43 -7.74 6.84
N ILE A 413 -23.88 -7.83 8.09
CA ILE A 413 -25.14 -8.51 8.44
C ILE A 413 -26.34 -7.85 7.75
N LYS A 414 -26.40 -6.51 7.79
CA LYS A 414 -27.43 -5.73 7.08
C LYS A 414 -27.44 -6.03 5.57
N GLN A 415 -26.24 -6.06 4.94
CA GLN A 415 -26.09 -6.37 3.52
C GLN A 415 -26.50 -7.81 3.20
N ALA A 416 -26.20 -8.75 4.08
CA ALA A 416 -26.56 -10.16 3.93
C ALA A 416 -28.07 -10.40 3.97
N LYS A 417 -28.83 -9.58 4.66
CA LYS A 417 -30.28 -9.77 4.93
C LYS A 417 -30.59 -11.12 5.58
N SER A 418 -29.63 -11.73 6.26
CA SER A 418 -29.78 -12.97 7.04
C SER A 418 -28.87 -12.94 8.26
N SER A 419 -29.29 -13.56 9.38
CA SER A 419 -28.49 -13.64 10.61
C SER A 419 -27.44 -14.75 10.58
N ASN A 420 -27.48 -15.64 9.59
CA ASN A 420 -26.55 -16.75 9.40
C ASN A 420 -25.74 -16.64 8.09
N PRO A 421 -25.19 -15.48 7.70
CA PRO A 421 -24.41 -15.37 6.47
C PRO A 421 -23.09 -16.12 6.57
N LEU A 422 -22.45 -16.36 5.43
CA LEU A 422 -21.03 -16.62 5.34
C LEU A 422 -20.31 -15.28 5.17
N MET A 423 -19.48 -14.92 6.14
CA MET A 423 -18.75 -13.64 6.15
C MET A 423 -17.27 -13.88 5.89
N VAL A 424 -16.78 -13.37 4.77
CA VAL A 424 -15.36 -13.45 4.40
C VAL A 424 -14.64 -12.20 4.88
N LEU A 425 -13.71 -12.37 5.80
CA LEU A 425 -12.81 -11.34 6.28
C LEU A 425 -11.50 -11.44 5.50
N ASP A 426 -11.36 -10.61 4.46
CA ASP A 426 -10.27 -10.71 3.48
C ASP A 426 -9.07 -9.88 3.92
N GLU A 427 -7.86 -10.41 3.72
CA GLU A 427 -6.58 -9.76 4.01
C GLU A 427 -6.38 -9.42 5.50
N ILE A 428 -6.65 -10.38 6.40
CA ILE A 428 -6.47 -10.19 7.86
C ILE A 428 -5.00 -9.96 8.25
N ASP A 429 -4.06 -10.41 7.43
CA ASP A 429 -2.61 -10.21 7.57
C ASP A 429 -2.17 -8.75 7.34
N LYS A 430 -3.08 -7.90 6.86
CA LYS A 430 -2.84 -6.48 6.59
C LYS A 430 -3.53 -5.54 7.59
N LEU A 431 -3.98 -6.07 8.73
CA LEU A 431 -4.48 -5.24 9.82
C LEU A 431 -3.34 -4.38 10.37
N GLY A 432 -3.58 -3.08 10.45
CA GLY A 432 -2.68 -2.13 11.10
C GLY A 432 -3.09 -1.89 12.55
N SER A 433 -2.14 -1.56 13.42
CA SER A 433 -2.41 -1.02 14.75
C SER A 433 -1.86 0.40 14.81
N ASP A 434 -2.71 1.37 15.14
CA ASP A 434 -2.36 2.77 15.32
C ASP A 434 -2.71 3.25 16.73
N TYR A 435 -2.27 4.47 17.08
CA TYR A 435 -2.62 5.15 18.35
C TYR A 435 -4.12 5.32 18.60
N ARG A 436 -4.99 5.03 17.61
CA ARG A 436 -6.45 5.22 17.66
C ARG A 436 -7.25 3.99 18.08
N GLY A 437 -6.61 2.86 18.31
CA GLY A 437 -7.26 1.63 18.74
C GLY A 437 -6.62 0.36 18.19
N ASP A 438 -7.07 -0.78 18.67
CA ASP A 438 -6.63 -2.11 18.20
C ASP A 438 -7.80 -2.84 17.51
N PRO A 439 -7.87 -2.80 16.16
CA PRO A 439 -8.89 -3.53 15.41
C PRO A 439 -8.86 -5.05 15.68
N SER A 440 -7.69 -5.59 16.09
CA SER A 440 -7.55 -7.02 16.41
C SER A 440 -8.33 -7.40 17.64
N ALA A 441 -8.40 -6.53 18.66
CA ALA A 441 -9.19 -6.74 19.87
C ALA A 441 -10.69 -6.78 19.57
N ALA A 442 -11.16 -5.87 18.68
CA ALA A 442 -12.55 -5.86 18.22
C ALA A 442 -12.92 -7.13 17.44
N LEU A 443 -12.00 -7.61 16.59
CA LEU A 443 -12.19 -8.85 15.85
C LEU A 443 -12.18 -10.07 16.77
N LEU A 444 -11.37 -10.09 17.83
CA LEU A 444 -11.37 -11.19 18.80
C LEU A 444 -12.76 -11.39 19.41
N GLU A 445 -13.46 -10.32 19.82
CA GLU A 445 -14.82 -10.43 20.38
C GLU A 445 -15.81 -10.99 19.35
N ALA A 446 -15.70 -10.56 18.08
CA ALA A 446 -16.60 -11.04 17.03
C ALA A 446 -16.34 -12.48 16.60
N LEU A 447 -15.08 -12.92 16.64
CA LEU A 447 -14.64 -14.22 16.14
C LEU A 447 -14.57 -15.30 17.22
N ASP A 448 -14.55 -14.90 18.50
CA ASP A 448 -14.53 -15.85 19.62
C ASP A 448 -15.93 -16.43 19.87
N PRO A 449 -16.12 -17.75 19.72
CA PRO A 449 -17.42 -18.39 19.91
C PRO A 449 -18.02 -18.21 21.31
N GLU A 450 -17.20 -17.95 22.34
CA GLU A 450 -17.67 -17.71 23.70
C GLU A 450 -18.23 -16.30 23.89
N GLN A 451 -17.75 -15.31 23.12
CA GLN A 451 -18.07 -13.89 23.24
C GLN A 451 -19.02 -13.38 22.15
N ASN A 452 -19.00 -13.99 20.95
CA ASN A 452 -19.71 -13.49 19.76
C ASN A 452 -21.24 -13.50 19.89
N LYS A 453 -21.80 -14.26 20.84
CA LYS A 453 -23.24 -14.24 21.17
C LYS A 453 -23.73 -12.90 21.70
N THR A 454 -22.82 -12.14 22.29
CA THR A 454 -23.11 -10.84 22.91
C THR A 454 -22.29 -9.73 22.29
N PHE A 455 -21.96 -9.86 21.00
CA PHE A 455 -21.17 -8.85 20.29
C PHE A 455 -21.85 -7.48 20.38
N ARG A 456 -21.09 -6.46 20.76
CA ARG A 456 -21.57 -5.09 20.91
C ARG A 456 -20.95 -4.17 19.88
N ASP A 457 -21.79 -3.67 18.98
CA ASP A 457 -21.45 -2.57 18.10
C ASP A 457 -21.78 -1.24 18.81
N ASN A 458 -20.86 -0.25 18.71
CA ASN A 458 -21.01 1.04 19.38
C ASN A 458 -22.20 1.86 18.84
N PHE A 459 -22.58 1.64 17.55
CA PHE A 459 -23.75 2.27 16.96
C PHE A 459 -25.04 1.64 17.47
N LEU A 460 -25.12 0.30 17.49
CA LEU A 460 -26.31 -0.42 17.95
C LEU A 460 -26.56 -0.29 19.45
N GLU A 461 -25.48 -0.27 20.26
CA GLU A 461 -25.52 -0.25 21.73
C GLU A 461 -26.31 -1.41 22.38
N VAL A 462 -26.76 -2.37 21.60
CA VAL A 462 -27.41 -3.61 22.04
C VAL A 462 -26.59 -4.81 21.59
N PRO A 463 -26.62 -5.93 22.31
CA PRO A 463 -25.92 -7.14 21.89
C PRO A 463 -26.56 -7.71 20.62
N TYR A 464 -25.74 -8.15 19.68
CA TYR A 464 -26.15 -8.88 18.50
C TYR A 464 -25.51 -10.25 18.49
N ASP A 465 -26.32 -11.32 18.28
CA ASP A 465 -25.82 -12.70 18.28
C ASP A 465 -25.18 -13.04 16.93
N LEU A 466 -23.85 -13.23 16.92
CA LEU A 466 -23.07 -13.64 15.76
C LEU A 466 -22.77 -15.14 15.71
N SER A 467 -23.32 -15.95 16.64
CA SER A 467 -22.98 -17.38 16.76
C SER A 467 -23.37 -18.23 15.54
N ASP A 468 -24.36 -17.78 14.76
CA ASP A 468 -24.78 -18.44 13.52
C ASP A 468 -24.02 -17.98 12.27
N VAL A 469 -23.19 -16.92 12.40
CA VAL A 469 -22.36 -16.42 11.32
C VAL A 469 -21.20 -17.38 11.06
N PHE A 470 -21.02 -17.78 9.81
CA PHE A 470 -19.86 -18.56 9.42
C PHE A 470 -18.73 -17.63 8.96
N PHE A 471 -17.71 -17.47 9.79
CA PHE A 471 -16.56 -16.63 9.46
C PHE A 471 -15.51 -17.43 8.71
N ILE A 472 -15.02 -16.88 7.61
CA ILE A 472 -13.82 -17.35 6.88
C ILE A 472 -12.87 -16.17 6.76
N THR A 473 -11.64 -16.34 7.24
CA THR A 473 -10.59 -15.34 7.07
C THR A 473 -9.66 -15.72 5.92
N THR A 474 -9.06 -14.74 5.28
CA THR A 474 -8.02 -14.98 4.28
C THR A 474 -6.77 -14.19 4.61
N ALA A 475 -5.60 -14.79 4.38
CA ALA A 475 -4.30 -14.16 4.59
C ALA A 475 -3.32 -14.58 3.51
N ASN A 476 -2.29 -13.78 3.26
CA ASN A 476 -1.17 -14.20 2.42
C ASN A 476 -0.07 -14.84 3.26
N THR A 477 0.10 -14.41 4.50
CA THR A 477 1.08 -14.92 5.47
C THR A 477 0.47 -14.94 6.87
N THR A 478 0.96 -15.83 7.72
CA THR A 478 0.59 -15.88 9.13
C THR A 478 1.45 -15.01 10.02
N SER A 479 2.62 -14.60 9.54
CA SER A 479 3.66 -13.92 10.34
C SER A 479 3.24 -12.55 10.89
N THR A 480 2.32 -11.88 10.23
CA THR A 480 1.82 -10.54 10.62
C THR A 480 0.51 -10.59 11.40
N ILE A 481 -0.12 -11.76 11.51
CA ILE A 481 -1.37 -11.92 12.25
C ILE A 481 -1.04 -12.03 13.75
N PRO A 482 -1.74 -11.27 14.62
CA PRO A 482 -1.57 -11.38 16.08
C PRO A 482 -1.80 -12.80 16.59
N ARG A 483 -0.95 -13.27 17.50
CA ARG A 483 -1.02 -14.65 18.06
C ARG A 483 -2.39 -14.96 18.66
N ALA A 484 -2.99 -14.01 19.37
CA ALA A 484 -4.31 -14.17 19.97
C ALA A 484 -5.42 -14.52 18.96
N LEU A 485 -5.32 -14.01 17.72
CA LEU A 485 -6.21 -14.37 16.62
C LEU A 485 -5.84 -15.74 16.03
N LEU A 486 -4.54 -16.01 15.84
CA LEU A 486 -4.06 -17.28 15.29
C LEU A 486 -4.46 -18.48 16.15
N ASP A 487 -4.41 -18.36 17.49
CA ASP A 487 -4.79 -19.42 18.43
C ASP A 487 -6.27 -19.84 18.31
N ARG A 488 -7.11 -18.98 17.71
CA ARG A 488 -8.54 -19.24 17.49
C ARG A 488 -8.86 -19.70 16.07
N MET A 489 -7.88 -19.64 15.18
CA MET A 489 -8.06 -19.95 13.77
C MET A 489 -7.57 -21.34 13.44
N GLU A 490 -8.35 -22.04 12.66
CA GLU A 490 -7.91 -23.24 12.00
C GLU A 490 -7.30 -22.88 10.66
N ILE A 491 -5.98 -23.03 10.57
CA ILE A 491 -5.21 -22.63 9.40
C ILE A 491 -5.26 -23.72 8.35
N ILE A 492 -5.69 -23.36 7.14
CA ILE A 492 -5.62 -24.21 5.95
C ILE A 492 -4.70 -23.53 4.94
N GLU A 493 -3.57 -24.14 4.69
CA GLU A 493 -2.59 -23.62 3.74
C GLU A 493 -2.95 -23.99 2.29
N LEU A 494 -3.04 -22.98 1.44
CA LEU A 494 -3.19 -23.12 0.00
C LEU A 494 -1.81 -22.96 -0.65
N SER A 495 -1.27 -24.04 -1.16
CA SER A 495 0.01 -24.04 -1.87
C SER A 495 -0.11 -23.42 -3.27
N SER A 496 1.03 -23.14 -3.88
CA SER A 496 1.15 -22.71 -5.28
C SER A 496 0.61 -23.78 -6.23
N TYR A 497 0.01 -23.35 -7.35
CA TYR A 497 -0.40 -24.26 -8.41
C TYR A 497 0.77 -24.70 -9.28
N THR A 498 0.78 -25.98 -9.64
CA THR A 498 1.67 -26.53 -10.68
C THR A 498 1.27 -26.01 -12.07
N ASP A 499 2.17 -26.08 -13.04
CA ASP A 499 1.86 -25.65 -14.41
C ASP A 499 0.74 -26.51 -15.04
N MET A 500 0.62 -27.78 -14.63
CA MET A 500 -0.46 -28.68 -15.06
C MET A 500 -1.80 -28.28 -14.42
N GLU A 501 -1.80 -27.97 -13.14
CA GLU A 501 -2.99 -27.42 -12.47
C GLU A 501 -3.41 -26.08 -13.09
N LYS A 502 -2.46 -25.17 -13.35
CA LYS A 502 -2.74 -23.89 -14.03
C LYS A 502 -3.34 -24.09 -15.42
N LEU A 503 -2.84 -25.07 -16.19
CA LEU A 503 -3.40 -25.43 -17.48
C LEU A 503 -4.85 -25.91 -17.35
N SER A 504 -5.12 -26.81 -16.40
CA SER A 504 -6.46 -27.34 -16.13
C SER A 504 -7.43 -26.25 -15.66
N ILE A 505 -6.96 -25.39 -14.73
CA ILE A 505 -7.74 -24.23 -14.26
C ILE A 505 -8.02 -23.24 -15.41
N ALA A 506 -7.01 -22.96 -16.24
CA ALA A 506 -7.17 -22.04 -17.38
C ALA A 506 -8.23 -22.55 -18.37
N LYS A 507 -8.18 -23.84 -18.70
CA LYS A 507 -9.05 -24.47 -19.69
C LYS A 507 -10.48 -24.62 -19.19
N ASN A 508 -10.66 -25.13 -17.98
CA ASN A 508 -11.96 -25.52 -17.46
C ASN A 508 -12.71 -24.35 -16.79
N TYR A 509 -11.99 -23.38 -16.22
CA TYR A 509 -12.61 -22.32 -15.41
C TYR A 509 -12.34 -20.91 -15.96
N LEU A 510 -11.06 -20.53 -16.19
CA LEU A 510 -10.74 -19.13 -16.54
C LEU A 510 -11.20 -18.77 -17.95
N LEU A 511 -10.94 -19.61 -18.94
CA LEU A 511 -11.29 -19.34 -20.33
C LEU A 511 -12.80 -19.25 -20.55
N PRO A 512 -13.63 -20.16 -20.04
CA PRO A 512 -15.08 -20.03 -20.11
C PRO A 512 -15.60 -18.78 -19.40
N LYS A 513 -15.09 -18.49 -18.20
CA LYS A 513 -15.43 -17.29 -17.41
C LYS A 513 -15.09 -16.00 -18.17
N GLN A 514 -13.89 -15.91 -18.74
CA GLN A 514 -13.44 -14.73 -19.48
C GLN A 514 -14.20 -14.58 -20.82
N ARG A 515 -14.52 -15.66 -21.52
CA ARG A 515 -15.40 -15.62 -22.71
C ARG A 515 -16.75 -15.02 -22.36
N LYS A 516 -17.42 -15.55 -21.31
CA LYS A 516 -18.73 -15.06 -20.84
C LYS A 516 -18.66 -13.57 -20.48
N LYS A 517 -17.61 -13.17 -19.72
CA LYS A 517 -17.42 -11.77 -19.32
C LYS A 517 -17.24 -10.80 -20.49
N HIS A 518 -16.68 -11.25 -21.61
CA HIS A 518 -16.41 -10.42 -22.79
C HIS A 518 -17.41 -10.68 -23.94
N GLY A 519 -18.50 -11.39 -23.69
CA GLY A 519 -19.57 -11.62 -24.68
C GLY A 519 -19.16 -12.55 -25.83
N LEU A 520 -18.13 -13.39 -25.64
CA LEU A 520 -17.64 -14.33 -26.67
C LEU A 520 -18.25 -15.71 -26.50
N LYS A 521 -18.70 -16.30 -27.61
CA LYS A 521 -19.13 -17.70 -27.65
C LYS A 521 -17.92 -18.64 -27.72
N ALA A 522 -18.08 -19.90 -27.28
CA ALA A 522 -17.02 -20.91 -27.30
C ALA A 522 -16.44 -21.15 -28.70
N ALA A 523 -17.26 -21.03 -29.76
CA ALA A 523 -16.84 -21.18 -31.15
C ALA A 523 -16.00 -19.98 -31.65
N GLN A 524 -16.13 -18.80 -31.04
CA GLN A 524 -15.47 -17.57 -31.48
C GLN A 524 -14.01 -17.44 -31.01
N LEU A 525 -13.67 -18.03 -29.86
CA LEU A 525 -12.29 -18.04 -29.36
C LEU A 525 -11.94 -19.43 -28.87
N LYS A 526 -10.90 -20.03 -29.46
CA LYS A 526 -10.28 -21.28 -28.99
C LYS A 526 -8.81 -21.02 -28.71
N ILE A 527 -8.30 -21.50 -27.59
CA ILE A 527 -6.87 -21.41 -27.22
C ILE A 527 -6.41 -22.87 -27.00
N SER A 528 -5.38 -23.29 -27.70
CA SER A 528 -4.82 -24.64 -27.55
C SER A 528 -4.10 -24.80 -26.21
N ASP A 529 -3.97 -26.02 -25.73
CA ASP A 529 -3.27 -26.34 -24.49
C ASP A 529 -1.81 -25.86 -24.52
N ASP A 530 -1.14 -25.99 -25.69
CA ASP A 530 0.24 -25.52 -25.87
C ASP A 530 0.34 -23.99 -25.83
N ALA A 531 -0.66 -23.27 -26.36
CA ALA A 531 -0.70 -21.81 -26.21
C ALA A 531 -0.93 -21.37 -24.77
N ILE A 532 -1.74 -22.11 -24.00
CA ILE A 532 -1.93 -21.83 -22.56
C ILE A 532 -0.62 -22.10 -21.79
N ARG A 533 0.10 -23.19 -22.10
CA ARG A 533 1.42 -23.46 -21.52
C ARG A 533 2.43 -22.36 -21.83
N GLU A 534 2.42 -21.87 -23.07
CA GLU A 534 3.24 -20.73 -23.48
C GLU A 534 2.88 -19.46 -22.72
N ILE A 535 1.59 -19.18 -22.45
CA ILE A 535 1.17 -18.07 -21.60
C ILE A 535 1.72 -18.24 -20.19
N ILE A 536 1.60 -19.42 -19.61
CA ILE A 536 2.08 -19.73 -18.26
C ILE A 536 3.59 -19.49 -18.15
N SER A 537 4.37 -20.00 -19.10
CA SER A 537 5.84 -19.99 -19.03
C SER A 537 6.48 -18.66 -19.43
N LEU A 538 5.94 -17.97 -20.47
CA LEU A 538 6.59 -16.80 -21.06
C LEU A 538 5.93 -15.46 -20.69
N TYR A 539 4.67 -15.46 -20.24
CA TYR A 539 3.93 -14.22 -19.95
C TYR A 539 3.51 -14.07 -18.50
N THR A 540 3.59 -15.14 -17.69
CA THR A 540 3.22 -15.11 -16.27
C THR A 540 4.28 -15.80 -15.41
N ARG A 541 4.60 -15.19 -14.25
CA ARG A 541 5.48 -15.78 -13.22
C ARG A 541 4.81 -15.52 -11.88
N GLU A 542 3.97 -16.45 -11.44
CA GLU A 542 3.14 -16.29 -10.25
C GLU A 542 2.81 -17.64 -9.61
N SER A 543 2.58 -17.66 -8.30
CA SER A 543 2.14 -18.86 -7.56
C SER A 543 0.71 -19.26 -7.89
N GLY A 544 -0.17 -18.28 -8.12
CA GLY A 544 -1.58 -18.48 -8.45
C GLY A 544 -1.88 -18.36 -9.94
N VAL A 545 -3.10 -17.93 -10.27
CA VAL A 545 -3.61 -17.82 -11.64
C VAL A 545 -4.15 -16.42 -11.99
N ARG A 546 -3.89 -15.39 -11.16
CA ARG A 546 -4.43 -14.05 -11.35
C ARG A 546 -3.85 -13.33 -12.58
N GLY A 547 -2.55 -13.48 -12.81
CA GLY A 547 -1.86 -12.99 -14.00
C GLY A 547 -2.33 -13.72 -15.24
N LEU A 548 -2.44 -15.06 -15.17
CA LEU A 548 -2.95 -15.92 -16.23
C LEU A 548 -4.38 -15.52 -16.65
N GLU A 549 -5.27 -15.30 -15.67
CA GLU A 549 -6.63 -14.79 -15.92
C GLU A 549 -6.60 -13.44 -16.65
N ARG A 550 -5.68 -12.53 -16.26
CA ARG A 550 -5.50 -11.22 -16.90
C ARG A 550 -5.03 -11.34 -18.35
N GLN A 551 -4.08 -12.24 -18.64
CA GLN A 551 -3.59 -12.47 -20.00
C GLN A 551 -4.68 -13.07 -20.89
N ILE A 552 -5.42 -14.08 -20.40
CA ILE A 552 -6.59 -14.65 -21.11
C ILE A 552 -7.63 -13.56 -21.37
N GLY A 553 -7.94 -12.72 -20.38
CA GLY A 553 -8.85 -11.58 -20.53
C GLY A 553 -8.38 -10.57 -21.59
N THR A 554 -7.07 -10.34 -21.71
CA THR A 554 -6.50 -9.47 -22.75
C THR A 554 -6.71 -10.08 -24.15
N ILE A 555 -6.51 -11.38 -24.30
CA ILE A 555 -6.79 -12.09 -25.56
C ILE A 555 -8.29 -12.00 -25.88
N CYS A 556 -9.17 -12.23 -24.92
CA CYS A 556 -10.63 -12.11 -25.10
C CYS A 556 -11.03 -10.70 -25.58
N ARG A 557 -10.51 -9.64 -24.94
CA ARG A 557 -10.80 -8.24 -25.34
C ARG A 557 -10.37 -7.95 -26.77
N LYS A 558 -9.13 -8.30 -27.14
CA LYS A 558 -8.62 -8.08 -28.50
C LYS A 558 -9.39 -8.87 -29.54
N THR A 559 -9.82 -10.10 -29.19
CA THR A 559 -10.65 -10.93 -30.06
C THR A 559 -12.04 -10.30 -30.23
N ALA A 560 -12.66 -9.81 -29.15
CA ALA A 560 -13.95 -9.14 -29.20
C ALA A 560 -13.92 -7.90 -30.11
N VAL A 561 -12.86 -7.09 -30.02
CA VAL A 561 -12.65 -5.92 -30.91
C VAL A 561 -12.57 -6.34 -32.39
N ALA A 562 -11.76 -7.37 -32.71
CA ALA A 562 -11.60 -7.85 -34.09
C ALA A 562 -12.91 -8.43 -34.68
N ILE A 563 -13.74 -9.08 -33.85
CA ILE A 563 -15.05 -9.58 -34.25
C ILE A 563 -16.03 -8.41 -34.44
N ALA A 564 -16.05 -7.44 -33.53
CA ALA A 564 -16.94 -6.27 -33.61
C ALA A 564 -16.64 -5.40 -34.82
N ARG A 565 -15.36 -5.31 -35.26
CA ARG A 565 -14.96 -4.63 -36.49
C ARG A 565 -15.23 -5.42 -37.77
N GLY A 566 -15.68 -6.66 -37.63
CA GLY A 566 -15.92 -7.54 -38.79
C GLY A 566 -14.66 -8.11 -39.44
N GLU A 567 -13.47 -7.90 -38.84
CA GLU A 567 -12.19 -8.37 -39.37
C GLU A 567 -12.07 -9.90 -39.37
N ARG A 568 -12.77 -10.57 -38.46
CA ARG A 568 -12.82 -12.04 -38.37
C ARG A 568 -14.05 -12.54 -37.63
N LYS A 569 -14.48 -13.77 -37.93
CA LYS A 569 -15.63 -14.41 -37.29
C LYS A 569 -15.24 -15.26 -36.05
N SER A 570 -14.01 -15.77 -36.02
CA SER A 570 -13.48 -16.59 -34.96
C SER A 570 -11.96 -16.52 -34.92
N LEU A 571 -11.37 -16.89 -33.77
CA LEU A 571 -9.95 -16.97 -33.55
C LEU A 571 -9.59 -18.30 -32.90
N SER A 572 -8.61 -19.00 -33.47
CA SER A 572 -7.99 -20.20 -32.87
C SER A 572 -6.52 -19.91 -32.66
N LEU A 573 -6.11 -19.78 -31.40
CA LEU A 573 -4.72 -19.51 -31.00
C LEU A 573 -3.98 -20.82 -30.75
N ARG A 574 -2.79 -20.91 -31.37
CA ARG A 574 -1.81 -21.97 -31.13
C ARG A 574 -0.52 -21.38 -30.57
N ALA A 575 0.40 -22.24 -30.13
CA ALA A 575 1.73 -21.83 -29.71
C ALA A 575 2.42 -20.98 -30.79
N GLY A 576 3.21 -19.99 -30.39
CA GLY A 576 3.89 -19.04 -31.29
C GLY A 576 3.00 -17.91 -31.84
N MET A 577 1.68 -17.91 -31.59
CA MET A 577 0.75 -16.88 -32.07
C MET A 577 0.41 -15.80 -31.03
N LEU A 578 1.04 -15.81 -29.89
CA LEU A 578 0.66 -14.97 -28.75
C LEU A 578 1.17 -13.53 -28.83
N LYS A 579 2.30 -13.31 -29.49
CA LYS A 579 2.98 -11.98 -29.56
C LYS A 579 2.10 -10.82 -30.04
N PRO A 580 1.22 -10.95 -31.06
CA PRO A 580 0.31 -9.86 -31.46
C PRO A 580 -0.72 -9.50 -30.39
N TYR A 581 -1.07 -10.44 -29.53
CA TYR A 581 -2.09 -10.26 -28.50
C TYR A 581 -1.51 -9.80 -27.16
N LEU A 582 -0.36 -10.37 -26.75
CA LEU A 582 0.22 -10.16 -25.41
C LEU A 582 1.47 -9.28 -25.42
N GLY A 583 2.03 -8.97 -26.60
CA GLY A 583 3.28 -8.22 -26.75
C GLY A 583 4.51 -9.13 -26.70
N ALA A 584 5.65 -8.54 -26.37
CA ALA A 584 6.90 -9.30 -26.22
C ALA A 584 6.82 -10.25 -25.03
N GLU A 585 7.50 -11.39 -25.15
CA GLU A 585 7.69 -12.32 -24.05
C GLU A 585 8.34 -11.61 -22.85
N LYS A 586 7.76 -11.80 -21.68
CA LYS A 586 8.24 -11.16 -20.44
C LYS A 586 9.32 -11.97 -19.76
N PHE A 587 9.20 -13.27 -19.86
CA PHE A 587 10.11 -14.23 -19.25
C PHE A 587 10.70 -15.09 -20.35
N LYS A 588 12.01 -15.19 -20.38
CA LYS A 588 12.71 -16.15 -21.25
C LYS A 588 12.81 -17.46 -20.49
N PRO A 589 12.71 -18.62 -21.16
CA PRO A 589 13.10 -19.88 -20.55
C PRO A 589 14.53 -19.72 -20.07
N GLU A 590 14.78 -19.97 -18.79
CA GLU A 590 16.15 -19.99 -18.28
C GLU A 590 16.93 -21.01 -19.09
N SER A 591 18.09 -20.60 -19.62
CA SER A 591 18.91 -21.48 -20.47
C SER A 591 19.35 -22.67 -19.64
N ARG A 592 19.06 -23.88 -20.13
CA ARG A 592 19.63 -25.12 -19.56
C ARG A 592 21.14 -24.95 -19.57
N ARG A 593 21.78 -25.09 -18.42
CA ARG A 593 23.24 -25.15 -18.38
C ARG A 593 23.71 -26.31 -19.23
N ASN A 594 24.69 -26.04 -20.11
CA ASN A 594 25.21 -27.04 -21.00
C ASN A 594 26.54 -27.63 -20.50
N THR A 595 27.17 -27.03 -19.49
CA THR A 595 28.49 -27.37 -18.96
C THR A 595 28.47 -27.57 -17.45
N ASP A 596 29.32 -28.46 -16.97
CA ASP A 596 29.62 -28.61 -15.55
C ASP A 596 30.69 -27.58 -15.18
N GLU A 597 30.46 -26.76 -14.16
CA GLU A 597 31.29 -25.59 -13.84
C GLU A 597 31.86 -25.68 -12.42
N VAL A 598 33.04 -25.09 -12.22
CA VAL A 598 33.69 -24.97 -10.92
C VAL A 598 33.18 -23.72 -10.21
N GLY A 599 32.80 -23.84 -8.93
CA GLY A 599 32.37 -22.71 -8.11
C GLY A 599 30.95 -22.24 -8.38
N LEU A 600 30.18 -22.93 -9.22
CA LEU A 600 28.83 -22.54 -9.59
C LEU A 600 27.85 -23.68 -9.28
N VAL A 601 26.92 -23.41 -8.32
CA VAL A 601 25.93 -24.38 -7.82
C VAL A 601 24.51 -23.83 -7.92
N ARG A 602 23.57 -24.69 -8.28
CA ARG A 602 22.14 -24.40 -8.26
C ARG A 602 21.53 -24.69 -6.90
N GLY A 603 21.08 -23.68 -6.22
CA GLY A 603 20.20 -23.76 -5.07
C GLY A 603 18.73 -23.63 -5.46
N LEU A 604 17.85 -23.91 -4.52
CA LEU A 604 16.41 -23.77 -4.66
C LEU A 604 15.89 -22.81 -3.60
N ALA A 605 15.22 -21.76 -4.03
CA ALA A 605 14.60 -20.77 -3.19
C ALA A 605 13.07 -20.80 -3.30
N TRP A 606 12.40 -20.31 -2.29
CA TRP A 606 10.98 -20.08 -2.29
C TRP A 606 10.70 -18.59 -2.07
N THR A 607 9.77 -18.04 -2.85
CA THR A 607 9.36 -16.64 -2.83
C THR A 607 7.84 -16.55 -2.83
N SER A 608 7.30 -15.37 -2.57
CA SER A 608 5.85 -15.11 -2.65
C SER A 608 5.24 -15.37 -4.03
N VAL A 609 6.08 -15.46 -5.08
CA VAL A 609 5.65 -15.76 -6.46
C VAL A 609 5.89 -17.23 -6.86
N GLY A 610 6.41 -18.05 -5.97
CA GLY A 610 6.65 -19.48 -6.16
C GLY A 610 8.11 -19.87 -5.95
N GLY A 611 8.47 -21.10 -6.38
CA GLY A 611 9.84 -21.56 -6.33
C GLY A 611 10.70 -20.96 -7.45
N GLU A 612 11.97 -20.72 -7.14
CA GLU A 612 13.00 -20.23 -8.05
C GLU A 612 14.29 -21.07 -7.93
N VAL A 613 15.03 -21.15 -9.02
CA VAL A 613 16.41 -21.64 -8.99
C VAL A 613 17.31 -20.45 -8.64
N LEU A 614 18.15 -20.65 -7.65
CA LEU A 614 19.09 -19.65 -7.15
C LEU A 614 20.50 -20.10 -7.47
N ASP A 615 21.15 -19.45 -8.40
CA ASP A 615 22.54 -19.71 -8.70
C ASP A 615 23.44 -19.10 -7.62
N VAL A 616 24.42 -19.86 -7.16
CA VAL A 616 25.45 -19.43 -6.21
C VAL A 616 26.82 -19.57 -6.89
N GLU A 617 27.48 -18.42 -7.06
CA GLU A 617 28.80 -18.31 -7.68
C GLU A 617 29.84 -18.04 -6.61
N VAL A 618 30.92 -18.80 -6.63
CA VAL A 618 32.05 -18.62 -5.72
C VAL A 618 33.34 -18.49 -6.51
N ALA A 619 34.00 -17.36 -6.32
CA ALA A 619 35.36 -17.11 -6.81
C ALA A 619 36.34 -17.15 -5.65
N VAL A 620 37.47 -17.84 -5.87
CA VAL A 620 38.58 -17.90 -4.90
C VAL A 620 39.80 -17.26 -5.52
N LEU A 621 40.33 -16.23 -4.86
CA LEU A 621 41.46 -15.43 -5.30
C LEU A 621 42.58 -15.51 -4.26
N ASP A 622 43.83 -15.26 -4.68
CA ASP A 622 44.93 -15.05 -3.73
C ASP A 622 44.67 -13.73 -2.95
N GLY A 623 44.76 -13.79 -1.62
CA GLY A 623 44.42 -12.63 -0.79
C GLY A 623 44.82 -12.81 0.66
N SER A 624 44.05 -12.20 1.56
CA SER A 624 44.34 -12.09 3.01
C SER A 624 43.32 -12.84 3.90
N GLY A 625 42.45 -13.68 3.31
CA GLY A 625 41.43 -14.41 4.04
C GLY A 625 40.09 -13.64 4.14
N LYS A 626 39.86 -12.65 3.28
CA LYS A 626 38.63 -11.87 3.27
C LYS A 626 37.47 -12.69 2.68
N ILE A 627 36.29 -12.59 3.30
CA ILE A 627 35.05 -13.15 2.78
C ILE A 627 34.19 -12.00 2.30
N GLU A 628 33.91 -11.97 0.99
CA GLU A 628 33.02 -10.98 0.37
C GLU A 628 31.69 -11.63 0.00
N LEU A 629 30.61 -10.97 0.40
CA LEU A 629 29.24 -11.44 0.14
C LEU A 629 28.52 -10.39 -0.68
N THR A 630 28.03 -10.75 -1.85
CA THR A 630 27.27 -9.85 -2.73
C THR A 630 25.98 -10.49 -3.23
N GLY A 631 24.95 -9.69 -3.60
CA GLY A 631 23.67 -10.17 -4.13
C GLY A 631 22.45 -9.77 -3.29
N ASN A 632 22.51 -8.69 -2.52
CA ASN A 632 21.40 -8.16 -1.69
C ASN A 632 20.92 -9.21 -0.67
N LEU A 633 21.84 -9.68 0.18
CA LEU A 633 21.60 -10.75 1.15
C LEU A 633 21.14 -10.20 2.49
N GLY A 634 20.08 -10.79 3.05
CA GLY A 634 19.63 -10.58 4.42
C GLY A 634 20.59 -11.19 5.46
N ASN A 635 20.31 -10.93 6.74
CA ASN A 635 21.22 -11.35 7.82
C ASN A 635 21.28 -12.88 7.97
N VAL A 636 20.15 -13.57 7.85
CA VAL A 636 20.11 -15.05 7.98
C VAL A 636 20.92 -15.71 6.86
N MET A 637 20.84 -15.19 5.64
CA MET A 637 21.63 -15.71 4.53
C MET A 637 23.15 -15.48 4.73
N LYS A 638 23.53 -14.31 5.27
CA LYS A 638 24.94 -14.01 5.60
C LYS A 638 25.50 -14.94 6.68
N GLU A 639 24.71 -15.22 7.72
CA GLU A 639 25.08 -16.19 8.77
C GLU A 639 25.21 -17.59 8.20
N SER A 640 24.32 -18.02 7.29
CA SER A 640 24.39 -19.31 6.61
C SER A 640 25.66 -19.42 5.77
N CYS A 641 26.07 -18.35 5.07
CA CYS A 641 27.34 -18.31 4.34
C CYS A 641 28.56 -18.45 5.29
N GLN A 642 28.54 -17.80 6.44
CA GLN A 642 29.61 -17.90 7.44
C GLN A 642 29.69 -19.30 8.04
N ALA A 643 28.54 -19.95 8.30
CA ALA A 643 28.47 -21.32 8.78
C ALA A 643 29.09 -22.31 7.76
N ALA A 644 28.78 -22.13 6.45
CA ALA A 644 29.33 -22.93 5.37
C ALA A 644 30.88 -22.80 5.28
N VAL A 645 31.41 -21.55 5.33
CA VAL A 645 32.86 -21.32 5.36
C VAL A 645 33.51 -21.99 6.57
N THR A 646 32.87 -21.86 7.76
CA THR A 646 33.40 -22.50 8.98
C THR A 646 33.43 -24.01 8.88
N PHE A 647 32.38 -24.62 8.32
CA PHE A 647 32.35 -26.07 8.08
C PHE A 647 33.44 -26.50 7.11
N ILE A 648 33.60 -25.84 5.95
CA ILE A 648 34.67 -26.17 4.98
C ILE A 648 36.03 -26.06 5.63
N ARG A 649 36.28 -25.05 6.45
CA ARG A 649 37.51 -24.89 7.20
C ARG A 649 37.79 -26.09 8.14
N SER A 650 36.75 -26.57 8.82
CA SER A 650 36.88 -27.77 9.69
C SER A 650 37.16 -29.05 8.92
N ARG A 651 36.83 -29.11 7.61
CA ARG A 651 36.96 -30.28 6.73
C ARG A 651 38.07 -30.12 5.69
N ALA A 652 38.88 -29.05 5.73
CA ALA A 652 39.85 -28.72 4.71
C ALA A 652 40.78 -29.91 4.38
N LYS A 653 41.35 -30.55 5.42
CA LYS A 653 42.20 -31.71 5.28
C LYS A 653 41.53 -32.92 4.58
N ALA A 654 40.29 -33.23 4.95
CA ALA A 654 39.52 -34.33 4.37
C ALA A 654 39.16 -34.06 2.89
N LEU A 655 38.97 -32.80 2.52
CA LEU A 655 38.66 -32.38 1.15
C LEU A 655 39.90 -32.14 0.28
N GLY A 656 41.12 -32.32 0.84
CA GLY A 656 42.37 -32.04 0.12
C GLY A 656 42.60 -30.53 -0.15
N ILE A 657 42.04 -29.65 0.68
CA ILE A 657 42.18 -28.21 0.60
C ILE A 657 43.29 -27.76 1.55
N ASP A 658 44.05 -26.73 1.17
CA ASP A 658 45.06 -26.14 2.03
C ASP A 658 44.43 -25.67 3.38
N GLU A 659 44.98 -26.22 4.49
CA GLU A 659 44.47 -25.88 5.84
C GLU A 659 44.63 -24.41 6.18
N GLN A 660 45.50 -23.66 5.47
CA GLN A 660 45.71 -22.20 5.67
C GLN A 660 44.92 -21.37 4.64
N PHE A 661 44.04 -21.92 3.83
CA PHE A 661 43.31 -21.20 2.79
C PHE A 661 42.62 -19.92 3.36
N TYR A 662 42.15 -20.00 4.58
CA TYR A 662 41.48 -18.89 5.27
C TYR A 662 42.38 -17.68 5.58
N LYS A 663 43.70 -17.80 5.35
CA LYS A 663 44.69 -16.73 5.49
C LYS A 663 45.23 -16.24 4.15
N ASN A 664 45.21 -17.10 3.13
CA ASN A 664 45.89 -16.88 1.87
C ASN A 664 44.99 -16.75 0.68
N LYS A 665 43.65 -17.00 0.87
CA LYS A 665 42.66 -16.92 -0.17
C LYS A 665 41.52 -16.02 0.25
N ASP A 666 41.14 -15.09 -0.61
CA ASP A 666 39.91 -14.33 -0.51
C ASP A 666 38.81 -15.13 -1.20
N ILE A 667 37.64 -15.19 -0.56
CA ILE A 667 36.47 -15.92 -1.06
C ILE A 667 35.36 -14.93 -1.33
N HIS A 668 34.96 -14.78 -2.59
CA HIS A 668 33.84 -13.98 -2.99
C HIS A 668 32.65 -14.88 -3.32
N ILE A 669 31.57 -14.75 -2.55
CA ILE A 669 30.31 -15.46 -2.75
C ILE A 669 29.31 -14.50 -3.34
N HIS A 670 28.85 -14.77 -4.54
CA HIS A 670 27.91 -13.94 -5.27
C HIS A 670 26.63 -14.68 -5.54
N PHE A 671 25.51 -14.00 -5.27
CA PHE A 671 24.19 -14.44 -5.67
C PHE A 671 23.68 -13.50 -6.76
N PRO A 672 23.59 -13.93 -8.02
CA PRO A 672 23.07 -13.16 -9.14
C PRO A 672 21.68 -12.54 -8.86
N GLU A 673 21.27 -11.58 -9.70
CA GLU A 673 20.00 -10.86 -9.54
C GLU A 673 19.92 -10.04 -8.24
N GLY A 674 20.88 -9.15 -8.00
CA GLY A 674 20.97 -8.30 -6.81
C GLY A 674 19.79 -7.33 -6.57
N ALA A 675 18.90 -7.15 -7.56
CA ALA A 675 17.67 -6.37 -7.42
C ALA A 675 16.63 -7.04 -6.49
N VAL A 676 16.68 -8.36 -6.33
CA VAL A 676 15.76 -9.13 -5.48
C VAL A 676 16.41 -9.42 -4.14
N PRO A 677 15.83 -8.97 -3.00
CA PRO A 677 16.33 -9.33 -1.68
C PRO A 677 16.27 -10.84 -1.46
N LYS A 678 17.34 -11.41 -0.90
CA LYS A 678 17.45 -12.86 -0.62
C LYS A 678 17.76 -13.04 0.86
N ASP A 679 16.92 -13.78 1.57
CA ASP A 679 17.14 -14.13 2.96
C ASP A 679 16.64 -15.55 3.27
N GLY A 680 17.28 -16.21 4.22
CA GLY A 680 16.92 -17.54 4.67
C GLY A 680 18.11 -18.50 4.77
N PRO A 681 18.00 -19.55 5.61
CA PRO A 681 19.11 -20.48 5.88
C PRO A 681 19.24 -21.60 4.83
N SER A 682 18.22 -21.81 3.96
CA SER A 682 18.09 -23.00 3.09
C SER A 682 19.12 -23.10 1.95
N ALA A 683 19.96 -22.07 1.74
CA ALA A 683 21.05 -22.11 0.78
C ALA A 683 22.38 -22.65 1.37
N GLY A 684 22.40 -23.04 2.65
CA GLY A 684 23.62 -23.43 3.36
C GLY A 684 24.41 -24.51 2.68
N ILE A 685 23.77 -25.62 2.27
CA ILE A 685 24.47 -26.71 1.55
C ILE A 685 24.89 -26.29 0.14
N THR A 686 24.15 -25.40 -0.52
CA THR A 686 24.47 -24.87 -1.85
C THR A 686 25.75 -24.04 -1.80
N VAL A 687 25.82 -23.10 -0.85
CA VAL A 687 27.03 -22.27 -0.60
C VAL A 687 28.21 -23.14 -0.23
N CYS A 688 28.03 -24.12 0.66
CA CYS A 688 29.07 -25.04 1.08
C CYS A 688 29.62 -25.81 -0.11
N THR A 689 28.76 -26.32 -0.98
CA THR A 689 29.18 -27.09 -2.20
C THR A 689 29.90 -26.17 -3.18
N ALA A 690 29.46 -24.91 -3.35
CA ALA A 690 30.12 -23.95 -4.23
C ALA A 690 31.52 -23.59 -3.73
N ILE A 691 31.70 -23.37 -2.42
CA ILE A 691 32.98 -23.11 -1.80
C ILE A 691 33.90 -24.35 -1.94
N ALA A 692 33.42 -25.56 -1.65
CA ALA A 692 34.17 -26.79 -1.80
C ALA A 692 34.62 -27.01 -3.26
N SER A 693 33.73 -26.79 -4.23
CA SER A 693 34.01 -26.85 -5.67
C SER A 693 35.13 -25.87 -6.05
N ALA A 694 34.99 -24.60 -5.66
CA ALA A 694 35.96 -23.54 -5.99
C ALA A 694 37.35 -23.80 -5.40
N LEU A 695 37.41 -24.28 -4.14
CA LEU A 695 38.69 -24.56 -3.44
C LEU A 695 39.35 -25.83 -3.93
N THR A 696 38.59 -26.87 -4.32
CA THR A 696 39.13 -28.14 -4.82
C THR A 696 39.37 -28.14 -6.32
N GLY A 697 38.79 -27.20 -7.07
CA GLY A 697 38.79 -27.17 -8.53
C GLY A 697 37.96 -28.29 -9.17
N ARG A 698 37.04 -28.90 -8.43
CA ARG A 698 36.14 -29.96 -8.90
C ARG A 698 34.86 -29.38 -9.45
N PRO A 699 34.48 -29.66 -10.71
CA PRO A 699 33.25 -29.11 -11.28
C PRO A 699 32.01 -29.71 -10.60
N VAL A 700 30.93 -28.89 -10.54
CA VAL A 700 29.63 -29.31 -10.02
C VAL A 700 28.75 -29.80 -11.15
N ARG A 701 28.05 -30.91 -10.94
CA ARG A 701 27.11 -31.46 -11.90
C ARG A 701 26.03 -30.47 -12.27
N ARG A 702 25.83 -30.23 -13.56
CA ARG A 702 24.84 -29.28 -14.12
C ARG A 702 23.37 -29.68 -13.92
N ASP A 703 23.14 -31.01 -13.75
CA ASP A 703 21.80 -31.61 -13.65
C ASP A 703 21.31 -31.72 -12.21
N ILE A 704 22.03 -31.13 -11.24
CA ILE A 704 21.71 -31.17 -9.82
C ILE A 704 21.28 -29.79 -9.35
N ALA A 705 20.25 -29.74 -8.51
CA ALA A 705 19.96 -28.63 -7.61
C ALA A 705 19.86 -29.13 -6.17
N MET A 706 20.02 -28.22 -5.21
CA MET A 706 20.01 -28.61 -3.81
C MET A 706 19.39 -27.55 -2.93
N THR A 707 18.86 -27.98 -1.78
CA THR A 707 18.36 -27.07 -0.74
C THR A 707 18.57 -27.73 0.62
N GLY A 708 18.95 -26.95 1.61
CA GLY A 708 19.20 -27.44 2.96
C GLY A 708 19.95 -26.41 3.80
N GLU A 709 19.60 -26.31 5.07
CA GLU A 709 20.37 -25.55 6.04
C GLU A 709 21.57 -26.35 6.51
N ILE A 710 22.67 -25.68 6.79
CA ILE A 710 23.90 -26.31 7.27
C ILE A 710 24.17 -26.00 8.73
N SER A 711 24.47 -27.01 9.54
CA SER A 711 25.01 -26.80 10.88
C SER A 711 26.55 -26.77 10.86
N LEU A 712 27.16 -26.14 11.88
CA LEU A 712 28.64 -26.11 12.02
C LEU A 712 29.30 -27.51 12.07
N ARG A 713 28.52 -28.57 12.38
CA ARG A 713 28.99 -29.96 12.41
C ARG A 713 28.70 -30.72 11.10
N GLY A 714 28.19 -30.02 10.07
CA GLY A 714 27.89 -30.61 8.77
C GLY A 714 26.63 -31.47 8.70
N ARG A 715 25.68 -31.27 9.64
CA ARG A 715 24.34 -31.86 9.49
C ARG A 715 23.54 -31.00 8.51
N VAL A 716 22.74 -31.63 7.70
CA VAL A 716 21.78 -30.97 6.81
C VAL A 716 20.45 -30.89 7.56
N LEU A 717 19.97 -29.68 7.80
CA LEU A 717 18.75 -29.43 8.56
C LEU A 717 17.57 -29.18 7.64
N PRO A 718 16.32 -29.44 8.11
CA PRO A 718 15.11 -29.35 7.30
C PRO A 718 14.79 -27.92 6.85
N ILE A 719 14.02 -27.84 5.76
CA ILE A 719 13.66 -26.58 5.10
C ILE A 719 12.15 -26.53 4.79
N GLY A 720 11.61 -25.35 4.59
CA GLY A 720 10.24 -25.15 4.12
C GLY A 720 10.12 -24.97 2.60
N GLY A 721 8.89 -25.12 2.07
CA GLY A 721 8.55 -24.84 0.69
C GLY A 721 9.13 -25.85 -0.32
N LEU A 722 9.24 -27.13 0.06
CA LEU A 722 9.82 -28.17 -0.79
C LEU A 722 9.01 -28.36 -2.08
N LYS A 723 7.69 -28.29 -2.03
CA LYS A 723 6.80 -28.39 -3.20
C LYS A 723 7.14 -27.34 -4.27
N GLU A 724 7.24 -26.08 -3.88
CA GLU A 724 7.56 -24.98 -4.80
C GLU A 724 8.99 -25.09 -5.36
N LYS A 725 9.94 -25.43 -4.51
CA LYS A 725 11.35 -25.61 -4.87
C LYS A 725 11.54 -26.71 -5.91
N THR A 726 10.86 -27.82 -5.75
CA THR A 726 10.95 -28.97 -6.69
C THR A 726 10.29 -28.69 -8.03
N MET A 727 9.20 -27.92 -8.04
CA MET A 727 8.60 -27.42 -9.27
C MET A 727 9.53 -26.50 -10.05
N ALA A 728 10.26 -25.60 -9.35
CA ALA A 728 11.27 -24.76 -9.99
C ALA A 728 12.41 -25.59 -10.57
N ALA A 729 12.88 -26.61 -9.86
CA ALA A 729 13.90 -27.52 -10.33
C ALA A 729 13.48 -28.22 -11.65
N LEU A 730 12.24 -28.73 -11.69
CA LEU A 730 11.71 -29.41 -12.89
C LEU A 730 11.61 -28.45 -14.10
N ARG A 731 11.09 -27.21 -13.89
CA ARG A 731 11.00 -26.17 -14.95
C ARG A 731 12.37 -25.84 -15.55
N ASN A 732 13.41 -25.82 -14.71
CA ASN A 732 14.77 -25.48 -15.11
C ASN A 732 15.57 -26.70 -15.64
N GLY A 733 14.89 -27.83 -15.86
CA GLY A 733 15.49 -29.01 -16.43
C GLY A 733 16.53 -29.67 -15.53
N VAL A 734 16.40 -29.53 -14.21
CA VAL A 734 17.14 -30.28 -13.21
C VAL A 734 16.60 -31.72 -13.18
N ASN A 735 17.50 -32.69 -13.07
CA ASN A 735 17.14 -34.11 -13.01
C ASN A 735 17.21 -34.65 -11.57
N THR A 736 18.13 -34.13 -10.76
CA THR A 736 18.36 -34.60 -9.39
C THR A 736 18.24 -33.45 -8.39
N VAL A 737 17.48 -33.67 -7.35
CA VAL A 737 17.31 -32.68 -6.26
C VAL A 737 17.81 -33.27 -4.95
N ILE A 738 18.81 -32.63 -4.33
CA ILE A 738 19.32 -33.03 -3.02
C ILE A 738 18.52 -32.27 -1.96
N VAL A 739 17.89 -32.99 -1.03
CA VAL A 739 17.03 -32.45 0.03
C VAL A 739 17.47 -33.02 1.39
N PRO A 740 17.20 -32.32 2.50
CA PRO A 740 17.48 -32.87 3.83
C PRO A 740 16.72 -34.16 4.10
N ALA A 741 17.34 -35.07 4.84
CA ALA A 741 16.70 -36.36 5.20
C ALA A 741 15.42 -36.13 6.05
N ASP A 742 15.43 -35.13 6.92
CA ASP A 742 14.29 -34.78 7.78
C ASP A 742 13.06 -34.23 7.01
N ASN A 743 13.23 -33.91 5.70
CA ASN A 743 12.13 -33.54 4.80
C ASN A 743 11.53 -34.73 4.02
N GLU A 744 11.87 -35.98 4.39
CA GLU A 744 11.31 -37.18 3.74
C GLU A 744 9.75 -37.18 3.77
N PRO A 745 9.07 -36.81 4.88
CA PRO A 745 7.60 -36.73 4.92
C PRO A 745 7.03 -35.73 3.91
N ASP A 746 7.72 -34.62 3.64
CA ASP A 746 7.26 -33.58 2.72
C ASP A 746 7.26 -34.06 1.25
N LEU A 747 7.97 -35.15 0.94
CA LEU A 747 7.95 -35.76 -0.40
C LEU A 747 6.57 -36.32 -0.77
N ASP A 748 5.73 -36.63 0.21
CA ASP A 748 4.37 -37.12 -0.04
C ASP A 748 3.41 -35.99 -0.42
N GLU A 749 3.76 -34.73 -0.13
CA GLU A 749 3.00 -33.57 -0.56
C GLU A 749 3.34 -33.08 -1.98
N ILE A 750 4.41 -33.64 -2.60
CA ILE A 750 4.83 -33.26 -3.95
C ILE A 750 3.90 -33.91 -4.98
N ASP A 751 3.53 -33.13 -6.00
CA ASP A 751 2.73 -33.61 -7.14
C ASP A 751 3.34 -34.89 -7.74
N PRO A 752 2.55 -35.94 -7.96
CA PRO A 752 3.04 -37.22 -8.53
C PRO A 752 3.80 -37.06 -9.84
N THR A 753 3.44 -36.06 -10.67
CA THR A 753 4.11 -35.77 -11.94
C THR A 753 5.53 -35.23 -11.69
N VAL A 754 5.70 -34.36 -10.71
CA VAL A 754 7.00 -33.81 -10.30
C VAL A 754 7.84 -34.91 -9.65
N LYS A 755 7.21 -35.68 -8.74
CA LYS A 755 7.87 -36.78 -8.01
C LYS A 755 8.41 -37.88 -8.97
N SER A 756 7.70 -38.16 -10.06
CA SER A 756 8.13 -39.13 -11.08
C SER A 756 9.20 -38.60 -12.03
N ALA A 757 9.28 -37.28 -12.23
CA ALA A 757 10.20 -36.63 -13.16
C ALA A 757 11.56 -36.26 -12.54
N LEU A 758 11.63 -36.18 -11.20
CA LEU A 758 12.85 -35.81 -10.47
C LEU A 758 13.39 -37.01 -9.67
N ASN A 759 14.71 -37.11 -9.60
CA ASN A 759 15.39 -38.03 -8.70
C ASN A 759 15.72 -37.32 -7.39
N PHE A 760 15.11 -37.74 -6.28
CA PHE A 760 15.35 -37.19 -4.95
C PHE A 760 16.47 -37.92 -4.22
N VAL A 761 17.40 -37.16 -3.67
CA VAL A 761 18.47 -37.66 -2.84
C VAL A 761 18.37 -37.08 -1.44
N LEU A 762 18.04 -37.93 -0.47
CA LEU A 762 17.97 -37.55 0.93
C LEU A 762 19.38 -37.48 1.53
N ALA A 763 19.76 -36.34 2.11
CA ALA A 763 21.07 -36.14 2.72
C ALA A 763 20.92 -35.71 4.19
N ASP A 764 21.58 -36.41 5.09
CA ASP A 764 21.70 -36.11 6.52
C ASP A 764 22.97 -35.30 6.84
N LYS A 765 23.97 -35.41 5.96
CA LYS A 765 25.29 -34.78 6.10
C LYS A 765 25.75 -34.15 4.81
N VAL A 766 26.48 -33.03 4.95
CA VAL A 766 27.09 -32.30 3.82
C VAL A 766 28.10 -33.15 3.07
N ASP A 767 28.87 -34.08 3.72
CA ASP A 767 29.80 -34.96 3.07
C ASP A 767 29.09 -35.76 1.93
N LYS A 768 27.88 -36.29 2.20
CA LYS A 768 27.05 -37.00 1.20
C LYS A 768 26.63 -36.06 0.03
N VAL A 769 26.32 -34.79 0.35
CA VAL A 769 25.99 -33.79 -0.69
C VAL A 769 27.19 -33.57 -1.62
N LEU A 770 28.39 -33.39 -1.04
CA LEU A 770 29.62 -33.14 -1.80
C LEU A 770 30.01 -34.35 -2.69
N ASP A 771 29.87 -35.58 -2.18
CA ASP A 771 30.17 -36.80 -2.93
C ASP A 771 29.27 -36.97 -4.17
N ILE A 772 28.02 -36.52 -4.09
CA ILE A 772 27.05 -36.62 -5.19
C ILE A 772 27.19 -35.47 -6.18
N ALA A 773 27.45 -34.28 -5.68
CA ALA A 773 27.41 -33.04 -6.47
C ALA A 773 28.72 -32.75 -7.20
N LEU A 774 29.90 -33.15 -6.62
CA LEU A 774 31.22 -32.83 -7.16
C LEU A 774 31.74 -33.92 -8.03
N LEU A 775 32.06 -33.63 -9.29
CA LEU A 775 32.72 -34.50 -10.21
C LEU A 775 34.24 -34.63 -9.88
N PRO A 776 34.90 -35.70 -10.28
CA PRO A 776 36.37 -35.77 -10.20
C PRO A 776 37.04 -34.63 -10.99
N LYS A 777 38.24 -34.20 -10.57
CA LYS A 777 39.05 -33.27 -11.36
C LYS A 777 39.28 -33.81 -12.76
N ALA A 778 39.32 -32.97 -13.78
CA ALA A 778 39.43 -33.40 -15.18
C ALA A 778 40.70 -34.24 -15.48
N ASP A 779 41.72 -34.20 -14.60
CA ASP A 779 42.97 -34.94 -14.74
C ASP A 779 43.03 -36.27 -13.95
N GLU A 780 41.97 -36.63 -13.22
CA GLU A 780 41.89 -37.91 -12.50
C GLU A 780 41.20 -38.99 -13.35
N PRO A 781 41.81 -40.22 -13.52
CA PRO A 781 41.16 -41.29 -14.28
C PRO A 781 39.81 -41.66 -13.61
N LYS A 782 38.75 -41.70 -14.41
CA LYS A 782 37.44 -42.14 -13.98
C LYS A 782 37.49 -43.49 -13.31
N VAL A 783 37.31 -43.56 -12.00
CA VAL A 783 37.01 -44.82 -11.32
C VAL A 783 35.57 -45.18 -11.70
N GLU A 784 35.42 -46.11 -12.63
CA GLU A 784 34.12 -46.68 -12.99
C GLU A 784 33.48 -47.29 -11.72
N ALA A 785 32.46 -46.65 -11.21
CA ALA A 785 31.60 -47.17 -10.17
C ALA A 785 30.92 -48.44 -10.76
N LYS A 786 31.35 -49.62 -10.31
CA LYS A 786 30.68 -50.88 -10.64
C LYS A 786 29.21 -50.77 -10.24
N ALA A 787 28.34 -50.80 -11.25
CA ALA A 787 26.90 -50.90 -11.06
C ALA A 787 26.57 -52.09 -10.12
N PRO A 788 25.65 -51.93 -9.16
CA PRO A 788 25.21 -53.01 -8.31
C PRO A 788 24.62 -54.13 -9.21
N ARG A 789 25.21 -55.35 -9.14
CA ARG A 789 24.71 -56.53 -9.83
C ARG A 789 23.24 -56.73 -9.42
N ALA A 790 22.34 -56.66 -10.40
CA ALA A 790 20.94 -57.03 -10.23
C ALA A 790 20.84 -58.45 -9.65
N ALA A 791 20.22 -58.59 -8.51
CA ALA A 791 19.90 -59.85 -7.88
C ALA A 791 19.03 -60.68 -8.83
N LYS A 792 19.55 -61.83 -9.24
CA LYS A 792 18.82 -62.84 -10.02
C LYS A 792 17.62 -63.30 -9.21
N LYS A 793 16.40 -63.10 -9.73
CA LYS A 793 15.18 -63.78 -9.25
C LYS A 793 15.30 -65.25 -9.32
N PRO A 794 14.92 -66.01 -8.29
CA PRO A 794 14.90 -67.48 -8.39
C PRO A 794 13.80 -67.92 -9.37
N ARG A 795 14.16 -68.84 -10.29
CA ARG A 795 13.22 -69.58 -11.12
C ARG A 795 12.41 -70.49 -10.22
N SER A 796 11.13 -70.38 -10.18
CA SER A 796 10.22 -71.34 -9.66
C SER A 796 9.92 -72.37 -10.77
N ASP A 797 10.50 -73.54 -10.69
CA ASP A 797 9.99 -74.73 -11.34
C ASP A 797 8.70 -75.14 -10.67
N ILE A 798 7.61 -75.11 -11.40
CA ILE A 798 6.42 -75.90 -11.07
C ILE A 798 6.12 -76.77 -12.27
N ARG A 799 6.39 -78.07 -12.04
CA ARG A 799 5.84 -79.18 -12.82
C ARG A 799 4.42 -79.48 -12.28
N GLN A 800 3.54 -79.66 -13.19
CA GLN A 800 2.17 -80.24 -13.25
C GLN A 800 1.05 -79.28 -13.27
#